data_524879ce7378b5ed83b901254271418d
#
_entry.id   524879ce7378b5ed83b901254271418d
#
_cell.length_a   1.000
_cell.length_b   1.000
_cell.length_c   1.000
_cell.angle_alpha   90.00
_cell.angle_beta   90.00
_cell.angle_gamma   90.00
#
_symmetry.space_group_name_H-M   'P 1'
#
loop_
_entity.id
_entity.type
_entity.pdbx_description
1 polymer ?
#
loop_
_entity_poly.entity_id
_entity_poly.type
_entity_poly.pdbx_seq_one_letter_code
_entity_poly.pdbx_strand_id
1 'polypeptide(L)'
;MIGAYEEDPPTAWLLLSSRFCVRRPTSDHHSPASPTTDKHFYPSTLVSGRRPIGECPLTPSSSTRAAPPTANPTSIPSPSPRGIMGDVVQMHFSTPDYVIFALLLVASTCIGLFYALSGGRQRTTQEFLLADRSMSCLPVSLSLLATFQSAVAILGVPSEIYTYGTQYWFLGVSYFLGLLIPAHVFIPVFYRLRLTSAYEYLELRFNKTVRIMGTVTFIFQMVIYMGVVLYAPALALNAVTGFDLWGAVLAMGLVCTLYTTLGGLKAVIWTDVFQTIVMFAGQLAVIIVGAHQAGGMGQVWRKAINGSRIASLDLNPDPTERHTFWTLGVGGVFLMLALYGVNQAQVQRYLSSRTEREAVMSCYVVFPCQQVVLCLGCLMGLVMFARYGEDISSCLQMVLYFVMDVFRDLPGLPGLFVACLFSGALSTISSAFNSLATVTMEDLIRPYCPAMTEAKATLLSKGLAFAYGLVCLAMAYTASHMGSVLQAALSIFGMVGGPLLGLFCLGMFFPWANSTGAIVGLVAGLVMAFWIGIGNFVSRMAVPTTLPPIINGTAMPLPGNMTTLITLITAKPKPTGVQALYNLSYLWYSAHNSTTVVIVGLIVSLLTGPMKEKDLIPGTVYPVLGNLLFFLPEYYREILCCVTPLPHKVGLSHPKEQEKTEDTEREKDEDEETATPQPSCRLAHTLQETAL
;
A
#
# COMPACT_ATOMS: atom_id res chain seq x y z
N MET A 1 4.80 -14.38 56.99
CA MET A 1 6.09 -14.96 56.60
C MET A 1 6.12 -14.80 55.07
N ILE A 2 6.65 -13.71 54.59
CA ILE A 2 8.01 -13.46 54.11
C ILE A 2 8.29 -14.24 52.81
N GLY A 3 8.51 -13.45 51.76
CA GLY A 3 9.21 -13.85 50.56
C GLY A 3 8.87 -12.98 49.37
N ALA A 4 9.46 -11.77 49.33
CA ALA A 4 9.53 -10.92 48.14
C ALA A 4 10.49 -11.56 47.13
N TYR A 5 10.14 -11.56 45.86
CA TYR A 5 11.09 -11.61 44.75
C TYR A 5 10.75 -10.49 43.77
N GLU A 6 11.58 -9.50 43.81
CA GLU A 6 11.83 -8.48 42.81
C GLU A 6 12.61 -9.18 41.67
N GLU A 7 12.11 -9.20 40.44
CA GLU A 7 12.91 -9.49 39.24
C GLU A 7 12.92 -8.27 38.32
N ASP A 8 14.11 -7.71 38.20
CA ASP A 8 14.49 -6.67 37.24
C ASP A 8 14.39 -7.17 35.78
N PRO A 9 14.09 -6.29 34.81
CA PRO A 9 14.08 -6.63 33.40
C PRO A 9 15.51 -6.73 32.83
N PRO A 10 15.80 -7.64 31.91
CA PRO A 10 17.13 -7.84 31.35
C PRO A 10 17.51 -6.70 30.39
N THR A 11 18.51 -5.95 30.77
CA THR A 11 19.33 -5.06 29.94
C THR A 11 20.18 -5.89 28.96
N ALA A 12 19.64 -6.23 27.79
CA ALA A 12 20.35 -6.98 26.77
C ALA A 12 20.56 -6.23 25.44
N TRP A 13 20.32 -4.94 25.37
CA TRP A 13 20.41 -4.17 24.11
C TRP A 13 21.52 -3.08 24.10
N LEU A 14 22.40 -3.03 25.11
CA LEU A 14 23.45 -1.99 25.21
C LEU A 14 24.89 -2.47 24.90
N LEU A 15 25.07 -3.69 24.38
CA LEU A 15 26.42 -4.24 24.16
C LEU A 15 26.77 -4.52 22.67
N LEU A 16 26.09 -3.93 21.71
CA LEU A 16 26.43 -4.09 20.27
C LEU A 16 26.89 -2.80 19.57
N SER A 17 27.19 -1.71 20.30
CA SER A 17 27.67 -0.46 19.69
C SER A 17 29.12 -0.07 19.99
N SER A 18 29.97 -0.97 20.50
CA SER A 18 31.35 -0.65 20.82
C SER A 18 32.36 -1.68 20.34
N ARG A 19 32.51 -1.91 19.05
CA ARG A 19 33.72 -2.47 18.44
C ARG A 19 33.76 -2.25 16.93
N PHE A 20 34.06 -1.02 16.51
CA PHE A 20 34.80 -0.79 15.27
C PHE A 20 35.76 0.38 15.51
N CYS A 21 36.90 0.00 16.08
CA CYS A 21 38.06 0.88 16.21
C CYS A 21 38.91 0.73 14.94
N VAL A 22 38.87 1.72 14.06
CA VAL A 22 39.78 1.80 12.91
C VAL A 22 41.10 2.33 13.42
N ARG A 23 42.17 1.54 13.30
CA ARG A 23 43.56 1.90 13.50
C ARG A 23 43.95 2.98 12.47
N ARG A 24 44.45 4.09 12.95
CA ARG A 24 45.32 5.02 12.21
C ARG A 24 46.75 4.44 12.19
N PRO A 25 47.53 4.60 11.10
CA PRO A 25 49.00 4.66 11.18
C PRO A 25 49.47 6.11 11.21
N THR A 26 50.39 6.36 12.07
CA THR A 26 51.12 7.61 12.34
C THR A 26 52.32 7.78 11.43
N SER A 27 52.65 9.09 11.18
CA SER A 27 53.99 9.70 10.98
C SER A 27 54.69 9.41 9.66
N ASP A 28 55.47 10.27 9.00
CA ASP A 28 56.18 11.48 9.42
C ASP A 28 56.64 12.30 8.20
N HIS A 29 56.74 13.62 8.43
CA HIS A 29 57.71 14.60 7.87
C HIS A 29 58.01 14.71 6.34
N HIS A 30 57.67 15.80 5.74
CA HIS A 30 58.50 16.94 5.33
C HIS A 30 57.76 17.90 4.38
N SER A 31 57.71 19.16 4.78
CA SER A 31 57.48 20.34 3.93
C SER A 31 58.85 20.89 3.52
N PRO A 32 59.06 21.79 2.54
CA PRO A 32 58.17 22.79 1.95
C PRO A 32 58.36 23.07 0.45
N ALA A 33 57.43 23.77 -0.16
CA ALA A 33 57.61 24.93 -1.04
C ALA A 33 56.41 25.15 -1.98
N SER A 34 55.79 26.28 -1.85
CA SER A 34 54.94 26.93 -2.85
C SER A 34 55.80 27.73 -3.85
N PRO A 35 55.34 28.41 -4.92
CA PRO A 35 53.97 28.77 -5.30
C PRO A 35 53.64 28.63 -6.81
N THR A 36 52.41 28.78 -7.22
CA THR A 36 51.89 29.72 -8.24
C THR A 36 50.57 29.22 -8.82
N THR A 37 49.56 30.04 -8.66
CA THR A 37 48.47 30.45 -9.57
C THR A 37 48.13 29.56 -10.76
N ASP A 38 46.89 28.96 -10.76
CA ASP A 38 45.92 29.38 -11.76
C ASP A 38 44.51 28.95 -11.40
N LYS A 39 43.64 29.94 -11.48
CA LYS A 39 42.18 29.82 -11.30
C LYS A 39 41.59 29.25 -12.58
N HIS A 40 40.95 28.09 -12.50
CA HIS A 40 39.85 27.76 -13.41
C HIS A 40 38.60 27.35 -12.64
N PHE A 41 37.69 28.28 -12.60
CA PHE A 41 36.29 28.11 -12.25
C PHE A 41 35.65 27.17 -13.29
N TYR A 42 35.10 26.05 -12.81
CA TYR A 42 34.08 25.30 -13.55
C TYR A 42 32.73 25.57 -12.91
N PRO A 43 31.76 26.14 -13.63
CA PRO A 43 30.40 26.17 -13.18
C PRO A 43 29.73 24.84 -13.53
N SER A 44 29.29 24.12 -12.50
CA SER A 44 28.40 22.97 -12.64
C SER A 44 26.99 23.46 -12.97
N THR A 45 26.67 23.53 -14.25
CA THR A 45 25.29 23.65 -14.73
C THR A 45 24.71 22.24 -14.95
N LEU A 46 23.99 21.75 -13.96
CA LEU A 46 23.08 20.61 -14.09
C LEU A 46 21.88 21.03 -14.93
N VAL A 47 21.87 20.65 -16.19
CA VAL A 47 20.69 20.74 -17.05
C VAL A 47 19.84 19.51 -16.81
N SER A 48 18.81 19.65 -15.99
CA SER A 48 17.74 18.68 -15.83
C SER A 48 16.82 18.73 -17.04
N GLY A 49 17.13 17.95 -18.07
CA GLY A 49 16.26 17.76 -19.23
C GLY A 49 15.16 16.74 -18.92
N ARG A 50 13.99 17.19 -18.49
CA ARG A 50 12.80 16.36 -18.38
C ARG A 50 12.15 16.19 -19.74
N ARG A 51 12.03 14.94 -20.22
CA ARG A 51 11.11 14.62 -21.34
C ARG A 51 9.73 14.24 -20.78
N PRO A 52 8.64 14.71 -21.38
CA PRO A 52 7.28 14.30 -20.99
C PRO A 52 7.03 12.84 -21.39
N ILE A 53 6.32 12.12 -20.53
CA ILE A 53 5.86 10.74 -20.74
C ILE A 53 4.82 10.76 -21.86
N GLY A 54 5.19 10.23 -23.03
CA GLY A 54 4.27 10.03 -24.13
C GLY A 54 3.51 8.71 -23.98
N GLU A 55 2.22 8.75 -24.18
CA GLU A 55 1.36 7.58 -24.26
C GLU A 55 1.76 6.70 -25.46
N CYS A 56 1.77 5.38 -25.27
CA CYS A 56 1.94 4.41 -26.37
C CYS A 56 0.67 4.38 -27.23
N PRO A 57 0.70 4.73 -28.50
CA PRO A 57 -0.47 4.59 -29.36
C PRO A 57 -0.71 3.13 -29.73
N LEU A 58 -1.86 2.61 -29.36
CA LEU A 58 -2.41 1.36 -29.85
C LEU A 58 -3.31 1.67 -31.06
N THR A 59 -2.82 1.45 -32.28
CA THR A 59 -3.70 1.26 -33.44
C THR A 59 -3.19 0.16 -34.33
N PRO A 60 -4.01 -0.82 -34.72
CA PRO A 60 -3.65 -1.82 -35.72
C PRO A 60 -3.85 -1.23 -37.12
N SER A 61 -2.81 -1.11 -37.91
CA SER A 61 -2.95 -0.80 -39.32
C SER A 61 -2.87 -2.06 -40.17
N SER A 62 -3.90 -2.23 -41.00
CA SER A 62 -4.08 -3.25 -42.00
C SER A 62 -2.98 -3.29 -43.06
N SER A 63 -2.65 -4.53 -43.45
CA SER A 63 -1.70 -4.94 -44.49
C SER A 63 -2.07 -4.48 -45.89
N THR A 64 -1.11 -4.00 -46.67
CA THR A 64 -1.08 -4.15 -48.10
C THR A 64 0.32 -4.58 -48.55
N ARG A 65 0.33 -5.73 -49.27
CA ARG A 65 1.48 -6.35 -49.93
C ARG A 65 1.97 -5.50 -51.09
N ALA A 66 3.28 -5.36 -51.26
CA ALA A 66 3.93 -5.15 -52.53
C ALA A 66 5.29 -5.87 -52.54
N ALA A 67 5.62 -6.52 -53.68
CA ALA A 67 6.70 -7.44 -53.91
C ALA A 67 8.07 -6.75 -54.14
N PRO A 68 9.21 -7.50 -54.10
CA PRO A 68 10.54 -6.97 -53.94
C PRO A 68 11.30 -6.68 -55.26
N PRO A 69 12.32 -5.89 -55.25
CA PRO A 69 13.44 -5.96 -56.22
C PRO A 69 14.77 -6.42 -55.60
N THR A 70 15.45 -7.13 -56.41
CA THR A 70 16.74 -7.83 -56.43
C THR A 70 17.92 -7.22 -55.69
N ALA A 71 18.74 -8.14 -55.18
CA ALA A 71 19.96 -7.95 -54.41
C ALA A 71 21.17 -7.46 -55.18
N ASN A 72 22.06 -6.71 -54.50
CA ASN A 72 23.50 -6.73 -54.70
C ASN A 72 24.23 -6.63 -53.34
N PRO A 73 25.34 -7.39 -53.12
CA PRO A 73 25.96 -7.54 -51.82
C PRO A 73 27.16 -6.64 -51.64
N THR A 74 27.33 -6.08 -50.46
CA THR A 74 28.57 -5.66 -49.76
C THR A 74 28.40 -4.34 -49.04
N SER A 75 27.97 -4.40 -47.82
CA SER A 75 28.36 -3.51 -46.71
C SER A 75 27.58 -3.97 -45.46
N ILE A 76 28.30 -4.28 -44.41
CA ILE A 76 27.74 -4.61 -43.10
C ILE A 76 27.11 -3.32 -42.58
N PRO A 77 25.77 -3.24 -42.41
CA PRO A 77 25.15 -2.05 -41.80
C PRO A 77 25.25 -2.16 -40.27
N SER A 78 25.80 -1.14 -39.65
CA SER A 78 25.55 -0.89 -38.23
C SER A 78 24.05 -0.87 -37.97
N PRO A 79 23.51 -1.51 -36.90
CA PRO A 79 22.09 -1.52 -36.63
C PRO A 79 21.62 -0.11 -36.31
N SER A 80 20.76 0.45 -37.17
CA SER A 80 20.12 1.73 -36.90
C SER A 80 19.07 1.55 -35.77
N PRO A 81 18.92 2.52 -34.86
CA PRO A 81 18.00 2.43 -33.73
C PRO A 81 16.52 2.28 -34.10
N ARG A 82 16.14 2.48 -35.36
CA ARG A 82 14.77 2.33 -35.85
C ARG A 82 14.34 0.89 -36.15
N GLY A 83 15.25 -0.05 -36.19
CA GLY A 83 14.95 -1.47 -36.47
C GLY A 83 14.41 -2.24 -35.24
N ILE A 84 14.63 -1.75 -34.01
CA ILE A 84 14.27 -2.47 -32.79
C ILE A 84 12.76 -2.37 -32.47
N MET A 85 12.06 -1.39 -33.01
CA MET A 85 10.65 -1.16 -32.73
C MET A 85 9.70 -1.72 -33.85
N GLY A 86 10.26 -2.20 -34.93
CA GLY A 86 9.50 -2.74 -36.09
C GLY A 86 9.21 -4.25 -36.02
N ASP A 87 10.04 -5.01 -35.32
CA ASP A 87 9.87 -6.43 -35.06
C ASP A 87 9.60 -6.64 -33.57
N VAL A 88 8.44 -6.25 -33.10
CA VAL A 88 7.87 -6.84 -31.88
C VAL A 88 7.56 -8.28 -32.24
N VAL A 89 8.56 -9.14 -32.15
CA VAL A 89 8.37 -10.59 -32.11
C VAL A 89 7.41 -10.81 -30.96
N GLN A 90 6.17 -11.19 -31.26
CA GLN A 90 5.22 -11.65 -30.26
C GLN A 90 5.88 -12.84 -29.58
N MET A 91 6.46 -12.59 -28.42
CA MET A 91 7.05 -13.65 -27.61
C MET A 91 5.90 -14.44 -27.02
N HIS A 92 5.62 -15.58 -27.62
CA HIS A 92 4.56 -16.46 -27.14
C HIS A 92 5.03 -17.22 -25.91
N PHE A 93 4.13 -17.36 -24.93
CA PHE A 93 4.33 -18.28 -23.83
C PHE A 93 4.60 -19.68 -24.34
N SER A 94 5.59 -20.33 -23.75
CA SER A 94 5.84 -21.76 -23.95
C SER A 94 4.84 -22.60 -23.14
N THR A 95 4.66 -23.86 -23.47
CA THR A 95 3.79 -24.75 -22.71
C THR A 95 4.12 -24.80 -21.21
N PRO A 96 5.40 -24.87 -20.76
CA PRO A 96 5.76 -24.77 -19.35
C PRO A 96 5.29 -23.50 -18.65
N ASP A 97 5.27 -22.35 -19.34
CA ASP A 97 4.81 -21.08 -18.78
C ASP A 97 3.33 -21.11 -18.40
N TYR A 98 2.50 -21.65 -19.32
CA TYR A 98 1.07 -21.84 -19.05
C TYR A 98 0.83 -22.82 -17.91
N VAL A 99 1.62 -23.90 -17.83
CA VAL A 99 1.49 -24.91 -16.76
C VAL A 99 1.82 -24.29 -15.41
N ILE A 100 2.93 -23.57 -15.28
CA ILE A 100 3.33 -22.90 -14.02
C ILE A 100 2.31 -21.87 -13.63
N PHE A 101 1.86 -21.03 -14.56
CA PHE A 101 0.83 -20.03 -14.30
C PHE A 101 -0.48 -20.66 -13.82
N ALA A 102 -0.96 -21.72 -14.51
CA ALA A 102 -2.18 -22.41 -14.13
C ALA A 102 -2.05 -23.12 -12.77
N LEU A 103 -0.92 -23.78 -12.48
CA LEU A 103 -0.67 -24.42 -11.19
C LEU A 103 -0.75 -23.44 -10.03
N LEU A 104 -0.21 -22.22 -10.19
CA LEU A 104 -0.25 -21.20 -9.16
C LEU A 104 -1.66 -20.67 -8.90
N LEU A 105 -2.46 -20.49 -9.95
CA LEU A 105 -3.88 -20.11 -9.81
C LEU A 105 -4.70 -21.23 -9.15
N VAL A 106 -4.48 -22.48 -9.56
CA VAL A 106 -5.14 -23.65 -8.96
C VAL A 106 -4.75 -23.80 -7.49
N ALA A 107 -3.45 -23.67 -7.15
CA ALA A 107 -2.99 -23.74 -5.77
C ALA A 107 -3.63 -22.66 -4.89
N SER A 108 -3.68 -21.40 -5.34
CA SER A 108 -4.35 -20.31 -4.63
C SER A 108 -5.84 -20.62 -4.40
N THR A 109 -6.52 -21.13 -5.45
CA THR A 109 -7.93 -21.51 -5.37
C THR A 109 -8.15 -22.69 -4.41
N CYS A 110 -7.29 -23.71 -4.47
CA CYS A 110 -7.36 -24.88 -3.58
C CYS A 110 -7.15 -24.49 -2.10
N ILE A 111 -6.20 -23.60 -1.79
CA ILE A 111 -6.01 -23.07 -0.42
C ILE A 111 -7.27 -22.35 0.02
N GLY A 112 -7.82 -21.45 -0.79
CA GLY A 112 -9.05 -20.74 -0.48
C GLY A 112 -10.23 -21.70 -0.23
N LEU A 113 -10.40 -22.71 -1.09
CA LEU A 113 -11.46 -23.71 -0.97
C LEU A 113 -11.25 -24.63 0.25
N PHE A 114 -10.00 -25.02 0.53
CA PHE A 114 -9.67 -25.83 1.71
C PHE A 114 -10.13 -25.14 2.99
N TYR A 115 -9.81 -23.85 3.17
CA TYR A 115 -10.27 -23.09 4.36
C TYR A 115 -11.77 -22.82 4.33
N ALA A 116 -12.38 -22.70 3.16
CA ALA A 116 -13.83 -22.59 3.03
C ALA A 116 -14.57 -23.86 3.51
N LEU A 117 -13.98 -25.04 3.25
CA LEU A 117 -14.61 -26.33 3.56
C LEU A 117 -14.13 -26.94 4.88
N SER A 118 -12.90 -26.69 5.30
CA SER A 118 -12.24 -27.30 6.46
C SER A 118 -12.46 -26.55 7.76
N GLY A 119 -12.76 -25.25 7.72
CA GLY A 119 -13.05 -24.45 8.92
C GLY A 119 -14.47 -24.67 9.43
N GLY A 120 -14.75 -24.46 10.74
CA GLY A 120 -16.00 -24.73 11.46
C GLY A 120 -17.32 -24.26 10.83
N ARG A 121 -17.49 -24.31 9.54
CA ARG A 121 -18.63 -23.95 8.68
C ARG A 121 -18.92 -22.43 8.59
N GLN A 122 -18.00 -21.56 9.04
CA GLN A 122 -18.17 -20.08 8.95
C GLN A 122 -19.62 -19.66 9.30
N ARG A 123 -20.07 -20.01 10.51
CA ARG A 123 -21.46 -19.80 10.93
C ARG A 123 -21.71 -18.40 11.48
N THR A 124 -20.66 -17.72 11.91
CA THR A 124 -20.73 -16.39 12.51
C THR A 124 -20.06 -15.34 11.63
N THR A 125 -20.54 -14.11 11.71
CA THR A 125 -19.91 -12.96 11.05
C THR A 125 -18.49 -12.74 11.57
N GLN A 126 -18.23 -12.96 12.86
CA GLN A 126 -16.92 -12.83 13.47
C GLN A 126 -15.90 -13.83 12.86
N GLU A 127 -16.31 -15.08 12.64
CA GLU A 127 -15.44 -16.07 11.99
C GLU A 127 -15.14 -15.69 10.52
N PHE A 128 -16.16 -15.27 9.77
CA PHE A 128 -16.03 -14.91 8.37
C PHE A 128 -15.22 -13.62 8.15
N LEU A 129 -15.50 -12.57 8.95
CA LEU A 129 -14.92 -11.24 8.77
C LEU A 129 -13.60 -11.03 9.52
N LEU A 130 -13.41 -11.66 10.71
CA LEU A 130 -12.23 -11.45 11.57
C LEU A 130 -11.41 -12.72 11.82
N ALA A 131 -11.70 -13.83 11.11
CA ALA A 131 -11.02 -15.13 11.33
C ALA A 131 -11.04 -15.56 12.81
N ASP A 132 -12.10 -15.22 13.54
CA ASP A 132 -12.31 -15.48 14.96
C ASP A 132 -11.16 -14.96 15.88
N ARG A 133 -10.46 -13.90 15.44
CA ARG A 133 -9.30 -13.33 16.14
C ARG A 133 -8.27 -14.40 16.55
N SER A 134 -8.07 -15.41 15.70
CA SER A 134 -7.26 -16.59 16.00
C SER A 134 -5.90 -16.62 15.30
N MET A 135 -5.60 -15.58 14.53
CA MET A 135 -4.41 -15.54 13.67
C MET A 135 -3.15 -15.19 14.46
N SER A 136 -2.04 -15.87 14.14
CA SER A 136 -0.73 -15.57 14.72
C SER A 136 0.01 -14.45 13.95
N CYS A 137 1.06 -13.91 14.56
CA CYS A 137 1.81 -12.77 14.05
C CYS A 137 2.34 -12.97 12.61
N LEU A 138 2.97 -14.11 12.29
CA LEU A 138 3.65 -14.30 10.99
C LEU A 138 2.69 -14.34 9.79
N PRO A 139 1.60 -15.12 9.76
CA PRO A 139 0.61 -15.06 8.67
C PRO A 139 0.02 -13.66 8.51
N VAL A 140 -0.30 -12.97 9.62
CA VAL A 140 -0.81 -11.59 9.59
C VAL A 140 0.21 -10.65 8.96
N SER A 141 1.50 -10.76 9.33
CA SER A 141 2.56 -9.92 8.76
C SER A 141 2.71 -10.11 7.26
N LEU A 142 2.74 -11.35 6.78
CA LEU A 142 2.87 -11.63 5.34
C LEU A 142 1.62 -11.20 4.57
N SER A 143 0.44 -11.34 5.16
CA SER A 143 -0.81 -10.87 4.59
C SER A 143 -0.89 -9.32 4.54
N LEU A 144 -0.41 -8.62 5.59
CA LEU A 144 -0.27 -7.15 5.59
C LEU A 144 0.65 -6.66 4.48
N LEU A 145 1.77 -7.36 4.26
CA LEU A 145 2.71 -7.07 3.17
C LEU A 145 2.03 -7.25 1.81
N ALA A 146 1.39 -8.40 1.58
CA ALA A 146 0.78 -8.76 0.30
C ALA A 146 -0.38 -7.84 -0.09
N THR A 147 -1.12 -7.30 0.88
CA THR A 147 -2.35 -6.51 0.63
C THR A 147 -2.12 -5.31 -0.29
N PHE A 148 -1.00 -4.62 -0.15
CA PHE A 148 -0.65 -3.46 -0.99
C PHE A 148 0.54 -3.69 -1.90
N GLN A 149 1.16 -4.88 -1.84
CA GLN A 149 2.17 -5.31 -2.81
C GLN A 149 1.47 -5.87 -4.06
N SER A 150 0.78 -4.98 -4.76
CA SER A 150 -0.01 -5.32 -5.94
C SER A 150 0.86 -5.43 -7.20
N ALA A 151 0.29 -5.98 -8.27
CA ALA A 151 0.90 -5.95 -9.60
C ALA A 151 1.31 -4.54 -10.04
N VAL A 152 0.55 -3.52 -9.60
CA VAL A 152 0.84 -2.10 -9.85
C VAL A 152 2.18 -1.68 -9.26
N ALA A 153 2.50 -2.13 -8.04
CA ALA A 153 3.78 -1.84 -7.40
C ALA A 153 4.92 -2.64 -8.06
N ILE A 154 4.70 -3.92 -8.36
CA ILE A 154 5.71 -4.80 -8.98
C ILE A 154 6.15 -4.29 -10.36
N LEU A 155 5.22 -3.75 -11.16
CA LEU A 155 5.51 -3.17 -12.47
C LEU A 155 5.93 -1.69 -12.37
N GLY A 156 5.29 -0.94 -11.47
CA GLY A 156 5.45 0.50 -11.40
C GLY A 156 6.75 0.96 -10.77
N VAL A 157 7.20 0.31 -9.68
CA VAL A 157 8.44 0.71 -9.00
C VAL A 157 9.67 0.57 -9.91
N PRO A 158 9.90 -0.57 -10.60
CA PRO A 158 11.02 -0.67 -11.55
C PRO A 158 10.96 0.37 -12.68
N SER A 159 9.76 0.65 -13.21
CA SER A 159 9.57 1.68 -14.22
C SER A 159 9.92 3.08 -13.70
N GLU A 160 9.56 3.39 -12.46
CA GLU A 160 9.86 4.67 -11.80
C GLU A 160 11.36 4.85 -11.59
N ILE A 161 12.07 3.78 -11.14
CA ILE A 161 13.53 3.79 -10.97
C ILE A 161 14.25 3.92 -12.31
N TYR A 162 13.78 3.22 -13.33
CA TYR A 162 14.34 3.32 -14.68
C TYR A 162 14.25 4.75 -15.22
N THR A 163 13.11 5.42 -15.00
CA THR A 163 12.84 6.76 -15.56
C THR A 163 13.48 7.87 -14.75
N TYR A 164 13.32 7.82 -13.42
CA TYR A 164 13.66 8.94 -12.52
C TYR A 164 14.85 8.66 -11.59
N GLY A 165 15.39 7.42 -11.61
CA GLY A 165 16.52 7.03 -10.79
C GLY A 165 16.11 6.61 -9.37
N THR A 166 17.13 6.39 -8.52
CA THR A 166 17.00 5.76 -7.20
C THR A 166 16.41 6.66 -6.11
N GLN A 167 16.01 7.90 -6.40
CA GLN A 167 15.34 8.78 -5.41
C GLN A 167 14.14 8.10 -4.76
N TYR A 168 13.37 7.33 -5.52
CA TYR A 168 12.18 6.64 -5.01
C TYR A 168 12.47 5.69 -3.83
N TRP A 169 13.71 5.25 -3.66
CA TRP A 169 14.14 4.41 -2.52
C TRP A 169 13.94 5.09 -1.15
N PHE A 170 13.99 6.44 -1.10
CA PHE A 170 13.72 7.19 0.14
C PHE A 170 12.29 7.03 0.66
N LEU A 171 11.38 6.45 -0.12
CA LEU A 171 10.06 6.02 0.39
C LEU A 171 10.19 5.00 1.53
N GLY A 172 11.33 4.31 1.65
CA GLY A 172 11.64 3.42 2.76
C GLY A 172 11.59 4.11 4.13
N VAL A 173 11.92 5.41 4.21
CA VAL A 173 11.79 6.21 5.45
C VAL A 173 10.32 6.35 5.85
N SER A 174 9.43 6.54 4.87
CA SER A 174 7.98 6.62 5.11
C SER A 174 7.40 5.31 5.61
N TYR A 175 7.89 4.17 5.15
CA TYR A 175 7.46 2.86 5.67
C TYR A 175 7.80 2.70 7.15
N PHE A 176 8.95 3.20 7.59
CA PHE A 176 9.34 3.12 9.00
C PHE A 176 8.32 3.84 9.90
N LEU A 177 8.08 5.13 9.66
CA LEU A 177 7.14 5.91 10.45
C LEU A 177 5.69 5.49 10.19
N GLY A 178 5.36 5.14 8.94
CA GLY A 178 4.03 4.71 8.52
C GLY A 178 3.59 3.36 9.10
N LEU A 179 4.50 2.55 9.64
CA LEU A 179 4.19 1.32 10.38
C LEU A 179 4.35 1.49 11.89
N LEU A 180 5.32 2.31 12.32
CA LEU A 180 5.57 2.55 13.73
C LEU A 180 4.41 3.31 14.40
N ILE A 181 3.89 4.35 13.75
CA ILE A 181 2.78 5.13 14.29
C ILE A 181 1.49 4.29 14.41
N PRO A 182 1.04 3.54 13.38
CA PRO A 182 -0.07 2.61 13.55
C PRO A 182 0.13 1.57 14.65
N ALA A 183 1.32 1.02 14.79
CA ALA A 183 1.64 0.04 15.82
C ALA A 183 1.42 0.57 17.25
N HIS A 184 1.72 1.85 17.50
CA HIS A 184 1.67 2.43 18.84
C HIS A 184 0.47 3.32 19.11
N VAL A 185 -0.20 3.81 18.07
CA VAL A 185 -1.33 4.75 18.21
C VAL A 185 -2.65 4.10 17.78
N PHE A 186 -2.76 3.68 16.53
CA PHE A 186 -4.03 3.22 15.97
C PHE A 186 -4.42 1.82 16.45
N ILE A 187 -3.50 0.85 16.37
CA ILE A 187 -3.77 -0.54 16.74
C ILE A 187 -4.21 -0.67 18.20
N PRO A 188 -3.52 -0.07 19.20
CA PRO A 188 -3.95 -0.15 20.59
C PRO A 188 -5.36 0.38 20.82
N VAL A 189 -5.73 1.50 20.16
CA VAL A 189 -7.07 2.07 20.27
C VAL A 189 -8.11 1.12 19.68
N PHE A 190 -7.93 0.66 18.44
CA PHE A 190 -8.88 -0.22 17.76
C PHE A 190 -9.01 -1.59 18.46
N TYR A 191 -7.90 -2.15 18.91
CA TYR A 191 -7.88 -3.47 19.55
C TYR A 191 -8.56 -3.46 20.92
N ARG A 192 -8.30 -2.43 21.75
CA ARG A 192 -8.91 -2.28 23.10
C ARG A 192 -10.40 -2.02 23.03
N LEU A 193 -10.85 -1.24 22.06
CA LEU A 193 -12.28 -1.00 21.81
C LEU A 193 -12.99 -2.20 21.18
N ARG A 194 -12.25 -3.29 20.85
CA ARG A 194 -12.77 -4.52 20.24
C ARG A 194 -13.60 -4.33 18.98
N LEU A 195 -13.24 -3.36 18.17
CA LEU A 195 -13.96 -2.99 16.95
C LEU A 195 -13.94 -4.13 15.91
N THR A 196 -14.94 -4.17 15.06
CA THR A 196 -14.99 -5.01 13.85
C THR A 196 -14.65 -4.18 12.61
N SER A 197 -15.13 -2.95 12.55
CA SER A 197 -14.81 -1.97 11.52
C SER A 197 -14.01 -0.80 12.13
N ALA A 198 -13.02 -0.29 11.40
CA ALA A 198 -12.32 0.93 11.78
C ALA A 198 -13.29 2.13 11.94
N TYR A 199 -14.33 2.17 11.11
CA TYR A 199 -15.29 3.29 11.08
C TYR A 199 -16.28 3.26 12.25
N GLU A 200 -16.46 2.13 12.92
CA GLU A 200 -17.18 2.03 14.20
C GLU A 200 -16.57 2.96 15.26
N TYR A 201 -15.25 3.14 15.25
CA TYR A 201 -14.56 4.14 16.06
C TYR A 201 -15.14 5.56 15.88
N LEU A 202 -15.51 5.94 14.66
CA LEU A 202 -16.06 7.25 14.37
C LEU A 202 -17.45 7.48 14.99
N GLU A 203 -18.24 6.41 15.14
CA GLU A 203 -19.52 6.50 15.88
C GLU A 203 -19.27 6.70 17.37
N LEU A 204 -18.35 5.92 17.96
CA LEU A 204 -17.99 6.04 19.38
C LEU A 204 -17.40 7.41 19.72
N ARG A 205 -16.68 8.01 18.76
CA ARG A 205 -16.01 9.29 18.97
C ARG A 205 -16.87 10.50 18.63
N PHE A 206 -17.73 10.40 17.61
CA PHE A 206 -18.54 11.50 17.11
C PHE A 206 -20.03 11.13 17.09
N ASN A 207 -20.48 10.52 16.01
CA ASN A 207 -21.86 10.04 15.85
C ASN A 207 -21.98 9.09 14.64
N LYS A 208 -23.16 8.49 14.50
CA LYS A 208 -23.52 7.56 13.41
C LYS A 208 -23.35 8.19 12.00
N THR A 209 -23.63 9.49 11.85
CA THR A 209 -23.51 10.17 10.55
C THR A 209 -22.06 10.23 10.08
N VAL A 210 -21.12 10.54 11.00
CA VAL A 210 -19.68 10.58 10.70
C VAL A 210 -19.19 9.17 10.32
N ARG A 211 -19.64 8.12 11.02
CA ARG A 211 -19.36 6.72 10.67
C ARG A 211 -19.78 6.41 9.24
N ILE A 212 -21.04 6.71 8.88
CA ILE A 212 -21.57 6.44 7.53
C ILE A 212 -20.78 7.21 6.47
N MET A 213 -20.47 8.48 6.70
CA MET A 213 -19.70 9.27 5.74
C MET A 213 -18.29 8.72 5.55
N GLY A 214 -17.59 8.33 6.62
CA GLY A 214 -16.30 7.67 6.55
C GLY A 214 -16.35 6.35 5.78
N THR A 215 -17.34 5.50 6.08
CA THR A 215 -17.56 4.23 5.39
C THR A 215 -17.84 4.40 3.90
N VAL A 216 -18.71 5.33 3.51
CA VAL A 216 -19.00 5.62 2.09
C VAL A 216 -17.76 6.13 1.36
N THR A 217 -16.99 6.99 2.00
CA THR A 217 -15.73 7.50 1.45
C THR A 217 -14.72 6.37 1.20
N PHE A 218 -14.60 5.44 2.15
CA PHE A 218 -13.75 4.26 2.00
C PHE A 218 -14.22 3.32 0.88
N ILE A 219 -15.53 3.03 0.82
CA ILE A 219 -16.10 2.20 -0.25
C ILE A 219 -15.78 2.81 -1.62
N PHE A 220 -15.99 4.10 -1.78
CA PHE A 220 -15.67 4.82 -3.01
C PHE A 220 -14.18 4.68 -3.38
N GLN A 221 -13.26 4.90 -2.43
CA GLN A 221 -11.82 4.75 -2.61
C GLN A 221 -11.44 3.35 -3.10
N MET A 222 -11.93 2.32 -2.38
CA MET A 222 -11.54 0.95 -2.66
C MET A 222 -12.12 0.40 -3.96
N VAL A 223 -13.35 0.79 -4.31
CA VAL A 223 -13.98 0.38 -5.57
C VAL A 223 -13.20 0.87 -6.78
N ILE A 224 -12.75 2.14 -6.77
CA ILE A 224 -11.92 2.68 -7.87
C ILE A 224 -10.56 1.99 -7.89
N TYR A 225 -9.91 1.82 -6.73
CA TYR A 225 -8.61 1.19 -6.63
C TYR A 225 -8.60 -0.25 -7.15
N MET A 226 -9.63 -1.04 -6.83
CA MET A 226 -9.75 -2.43 -7.30
C MET A 226 -9.81 -2.53 -8.83
N GLY A 227 -10.48 -1.58 -9.49
CA GLY A 227 -10.50 -1.53 -10.97
C GLY A 227 -9.10 -1.39 -11.55
N VAL A 228 -8.28 -0.51 -10.97
CA VAL A 228 -6.87 -0.30 -11.37
C VAL A 228 -6.04 -1.57 -11.13
N VAL A 229 -6.21 -2.22 -9.99
CA VAL A 229 -5.44 -3.43 -9.62
C VAL A 229 -5.81 -4.62 -10.49
N LEU A 230 -7.07 -4.77 -10.87
CA LEU A 230 -7.54 -5.86 -11.74
C LEU A 230 -7.06 -5.68 -13.18
N TYR A 231 -7.06 -4.44 -13.67
CA TYR A 231 -6.69 -4.11 -15.04
C TYR A 231 -5.18 -4.32 -15.33
N ALA A 232 -4.30 -3.93 -14.40
CA ALA A 232 -2.85 -3.93 -14.62
C ALA A 232 -2.25 -5.33 -14.99
N PRO A 233 -2.50 -6.42 -14.25
CA PRO A 233 -1.97 -7.74 -14.60
C PRO A 233 -2.64 -8.34 -15.83
N ALA A 234 -3.90 -8.02 -16.11
CA ALA A 234 -4.59 -8.45 -17.32
C ALA A 234 -3.97 -7.80 -18.57
N LEU A 235 -3.65 -6.49 -18.48
CA LEU A 235 -2.91 -5.78 -19.53
C LEU A 235 -1.52 -6.41 -19.74
N ALA A 236 -0.86 -6.81 -18.65
CA ALA A 236 0.40 -7.51 -18.68
C ALA A 236 0.31 -8.84 -19.44
N LEU A 237 -0.68 -9.67 -19.10
CA LEU A 237 -0.89 -10.96 -19.74
C LEU A 237 -1.21 -10.78 -21.23
N ASN A 238 -2.09 -9.83 -21.57
CA ASN A 238 -2.43 -9.52 -22.97
C ASN A 238 -1.19 -9.12 -23.77
N ALA A 239 -0.33 -8.24 -23.23
CA ALA A 239 0.87 -7.78 -23.92
C ALA A 239 1.88 -8.90 -24.21
N VAL A 240 1.94 -9.93 -23.36
CA VAL A 240 2.91 -11.02 -23.44
C VAL A 240 2.38 -12.21 -24.26
N THR A 241 1.10 -12.56 -24.09
CA THR A 241 0.53 -13.78 -24.66
C THR A 241 -0.38 -13.52 -25.85
N GLY A 242 -0.78 -12.26 -26.06
CA GLY A 242 -1.87 -11.94 -27.00
C GLY A 242 -3.25 -12.43 -26.55
N PHE A 243 -3.37 -12.95 -25.31
CA PHE A 243 -4.65 -13.38 -24.75
C PHE A 243 -5.61 -12.19 -24.62
N ASP A 244 -6.89 -12.43 -24.88
CA ASP A 244 -7.87 -11.35 -24.81
C ASP A 244 -7.85 -10.66 -23.44
N LEU A 245 -7.71 -9.32 -23.45
CA LEU A 245 -7.61 -8.50 -22.25
C LEU A 245 -8.82 -8.69 -21.33
N TRP A 246 -10.02 -8.67 -21.92
CA TRP A 246 -11.25 -8.77 -21.14
C TRP A 246 -11.51 -10.18 -20.64
N GLY A 247 -11.08 -11.19 -21.40
CA GLY A 247 -11.06 -12.59 -20.95
C GLY A 247 -10.15 -12.78 -19.74
N ALA A 248 -8.96 -12.14 -19.72
CA ALA A 248 -8.05 -12.17 -18.58
C ALA A 248 -8.64 -11.46 -17.35
N VAL A 249 -9.22 -10.25 -17.51
CA VAL A 249 -9.92 -9.51 -16.46
C VAL A 249 -11.05 -10.35 -15.86
N LEU A 250 -11.88 -10.95 -16.72
CA LEU A 250 -13.02 -11.75 -16.29
C LEU A 250 -12.58 -13.01 -15.54
N ALA A 251 -11.62 -13.76 -16.07
CA ALA A 251 -11.13 -14.98 -15.44
C ALA A 251 -10.54 -14.71 -14.06
N MET A 252 -9.66 -13.69 -13.93
CA MET A 252 -9.05 -13.31 -12.67
C MET A 252 -10.09 -12.81 -11.67
N GLY A 253 -10.99 -11.93 -12.11
CA GLY A 253 -12.03 -11.36 -11.26
C GLY A 253 -12.99 -12.43 -10.73
N LEU A 254 -13.43 -13.39 -11.57
CA LEU A 254 -14.29 -14.48 -11.14
C LEU A 254 -13.60 -15.43 -10.17
N VAL A 255 -12.36 -15.85 -10.46
CA VAL A 255 -11.59 -16.71 -9.55
C VAL A 255 -11.44 -16.07 -8.18
N CYS A 256 -11.04 -14.78 -8.14
CA CYS A 256 -10.89 -14.03 -6.90
C CYS A 256 -12.22 -13.93 -6.13
N THR A 257 -13.29 -13.58 -6.83
CA THR A 257 -14.63 -13.45 -6.24
C THR A 257 -15.09 -14.76 -5.61
N LEU A 258 -14.93 -15.89 -6.31
CA LEU A 258 -15.37 -17.18 -5.83
C LEU A 258 -14.64 -17.62 -4.56
N TYR A 259 -13.29 -17.61 -4.56
CA TYR A 259 -12.59 -18.11 -3.37
C TYR A 259 -12.73 -17.18 -2.17
N THR A 260 -12.82 -15.84 -2.38
CA THR A 260 -13.02 -14.87 -1.31
C THR A 260 -14.41 -15.00 -0.69
N THR A 261 -15.45 -15.12 -1.52
CA THR A 261 -16.84 -15.30 -1.08
C THR A 261 -17.03 -16.58 -0.26
N LEU A 262 -16.34 -17.65 -0.64
CA LEU A 262 -16.44 -18.93 0.07
C LEU A 262 -15.55 -18.99 1.32
N GLY A 263 -14.33 -18.44 1.24
CA GLY A 263 -13.28 -18.67 2.21
C GLY A 263 -13.20 -17.68 3.38
N GLY A 264 -13.70 -16.46 3.24
CA GLY A 264 -13.60 -15.40 4.25
C GLY A 264 -12.16 -14.97 4.57
N LEU A 265 -11.98 -14.19 5.65
CA LEU A 265 -10.67 -13.60 6.00
C LEU A 265 -9.57 -14.64 6.27
N LYS A 266 -9.91 -15.77 6.88
CA LYS A 266 -8.93 -16.82 7.21
C LYS A 266 -8.30 -17.42 5.95
N ALA A 267 -9.12 -17.68 4.94
CA ALA A 267 -8.63 -18.14 3.63
C ALA A 267 -7.78 -17.07 2.96
N VAL A 268 -8.22 -15.81 2.98
CA VAL A 268 -7.47 -14.68 2.40
C VAL A 268 -6.08 -14.57 3.02
N ILE A 269 -5.94 -14.61 4.36
CA ILE A 269 -4.64 -14.51 5.03
C ILE A 269 -3.70 -15.65 4.59
N TRP A 270 -4.18 -16.88 4.48
CA TRP A 270 -3.33 -18.00 4.08
C TRP A 270 -3.01 -18.03 2.58
N THR A 271 -3.92 -17.59 1.73
CA THR A 271 -3.60 -17.38 0.31
C THR A 271 -2.57 -16.26 0.13
N ASP A 272 -2.65 -15.20 0.93
CA ASP A 272 -1.68 -14.10 0.92
C ASP A 272 -0.26 -14.57 1.29
N VAL A 273 -0.13 -15.48 2.28
CA VAL A 273 1.16 -16.11 2.65
C VAL A 273 1.78 -16.81 1.46
N PHE A 274 1.01 -17.67 0.78
CA PHE A 274 1.47 -18.39 -0.40
C PHE A 274 1.84 -17.43 -1.53
N GLN A 275 0.98 -16.46 -1.82
CA GLN A 275 1.16 -15.47 -2.87
C GLN A 275 2.38 -14.57 -2.63
N THR A 276 2.68 -14.24 -1.37
CA THR A 276 3.89 -13.50 -1.01
C THR A 276 5.16 -14.26 -1.41
N ILE A 277 5.21 -15.56 -1.16
CA ILE A 277 6.36 -16.41 -1.55
C ILE A 277 6.55 -16.39 -3.07
N VAL A 278 5.45 -16.51 -3.82
CA VAL A 278 5.48 -16.45 -5.29
C VAL A 278 5.95 -15.09 -5.81
N MET A 279 5.50 -14.00 -5.17
CA MET A 279 5.92 -12.65 -5.53
C MET A 279 7.43 -12.44 -5.34
N PHE A 280 7.98 -12.91 -4.22
CA PHE A 280 9.43 -12.85 -4.00
C PHE A 280 10.21 -13.71 -5.01
N ALA A 281 9.74 -14.92 -5.28
CA ALA A 281 10.41 -15.83 -6.22
C ALA A 281 10.46 -15.25 -7.63
N GLY A 282 9.35 -14.68 -8.13
CA GLY A 282 9.29 -14.07 -9.45
C GLY A 282 10.20 -12.85 -9.60
N GLN A 283 10.20 -11.94 -8.62
CA GLN A 283 11.07 -10.76 -8.64
C GLN A 283 12.56 -11.13 -8.56
N LEU A 284 12.93 -12.06 -7.66
CA LEU A 284 14.31 -12.51 -7.52
C LEU A 284 14.82 -13.20 -8.79
N ALA A 285 13.99 -14.03 -9.43
CA ALA A 285 14.37 -14.70 -10.68
C ALA A 285 14.76 -13.71 -11.77
N VAL A 286 13.94 -12.65 -11.99
CA VAL A 286 14.21 -11.60 -12.98
C VAL A 286 15.50 -10.86 -12.66
N ILE A 287 15.72 -10.48 -11.40
CA ILE A 287 16.91 -9.73 -10.98
C ILE A 287 18.17 -10.56 -11.16
N ILE A 288 18.17 -11.84 -10.73
CA ILE A 288 19.34 -12.72 -10.80
C ILE A 288 19.73 -12.96 -12.25
N VAL A 289 18.78 -13.39 -13.09
CA VAL A 289 19.05 -13.69 -14.51
C VAL A 289 19.40 -12.43 -15.28
N GLY A 290 18.64 -11.35 -15.08
CA GLY A 290 18.91 -10.07 -15.75
C GLY A 290 20.27 -9.46 -15.37
N ALA A 291 20.65 -9.52 -14.09
CA ALA A 291 21.97 -9.08 -13.64
C ALA A 291 23.09 -9.93 -14.22
N HIS A 292 22.90 -11.26 -14.29
CA HIS A 292 23.89 -12.16 -14.91
C HIS A 292 24.10 -11.82 -16.40
N GLN A 293 23.01 -11.62 -17.15
CA GLN A 293 23.09 -11.24 -18.57
C GLN A 293 23.67 -9.83 -18.78
N ALA A 294 23.53 -8.92 -17.81
CA ALA A 294 24.14 -7.59 -17.88
C ALA A 294 25.65 -7.57 -17.56
N GLY A 295 26.24 -8.73 -17.24
CA GLY A 295 27.65 -8.87 -16.87
C GLY A 295 27.92 -8.80 -15.36
N GLY A 296 26.91 -9.11 -14.55
CA GLY A 296 26.95 -9.13 -13.09
C GLY A 296 26.53 -7.81 -12.43
N MET A 297 26.18 -7.87 -11.16
CA MET A 297 25.67 -6.71 -10.39
C MET A 297 26.65 -5.53 -10.35
N GLY A 298 27.97 -5.78 -10.36
CA GLY A 298 28.99 -4.72 -10.41
C GLY A 298 28.95 -3.91 -11.72
N GLN A 299 28.61 -4.55 -12.84
CA GLN A 299 28.43 -3.86 -14.12
C GLN A 299 27.11 -3.06 -14.14
N VAL A 300 26.04 -3.64 -13.59
CA VAL A 300 24.76 -2.96 -13.43
C VAL A 300 24.96 -1.65 -12.67
N TRP A 301 25.67 -1.71 -11.54
CA TRP A 301 25.94 -0.54 -10.71
C TRP A 301 26.76 0.52 -11.43
N ARG A 302 27.84 0.12 -12.14
CA ARG A 302 28.66 1.05 -12.93
C ARG A 302 27.85 1.74 -14.03
N LYS A 303 27.03 0.99 -14.78
CA LYS A 303 26.19 1.57 -15.83
C LYS A 303 25.15 2.54 -15.25
N ALA A 304 24.57 2.20 -14.10
CA ALA A 304 23.62 3.07 -13.41
C ALA A 304 24.25 4.38 -12.92
N ILE A 305 25.48 4.35 -12.40
CA ILE A 305 26.24 5.56 -12.04
C ILE A 305 26.51 6.41 -13.28
N ASN A 306 27.05 5.80 -14.34
CA ASN A 306 27.40 6.52 -15.57
C ASN A 306 26.16 7.13 -16.25
N GLY A 307 25.00 6.48 -16.15
CA GLY A 307 23.73 7.00 -16.65
C GLY A 307 22.99 7.93 -15.67
N SER A 308 23.64 8.37 -14.59
CA SER A 308 23.05 9.28 -13.58
C SER A 308 21.71 8.77 -12.98
N ARG A 309 21.53 7.44 -12.91
CA ARG A 309 20.35 6.82 -12.29
C ARG A 309 20.50 6.64 -10.79
N ILE A 310 21.74 6.62 -10.27
CA ILE A 310 22.00 6.65 -8.84
C ILE A 310 22.03 8.10 -8.40
N ALA A 311 20.90 8.53 -7.86
CA ALA A 311 20.71 9.89 -7.43
C ALA A 311 21.24 10.09 -6.00
N SER A 312 21.88 11.22 -5.75
CA SER A 312 22.17 11.72 -4.40
C SER A 312 20.88 12.18 -3.73
N LEU A 313 20.94 12.36 -2.40
CA LEU A 313 19.82 12.88 -1.62
C LEU A 313 19.42 14.29 -2.10
N ASP A 314 18.22 14.42 -2.65
CA ASP A 314 17.67 15.70 -3.07
C ASP A 314 16.86 16.32 -1.92
N LEU A 315 17.40 17.38 -1.33
CA LEU A 315 16.79 18.13 -0.23
C LEU A 315 15.99 19.36 -0.69
N ASN A 316 15.71 19.46 -2.00
CA ASN A 316 14.91 20.57 -2.51
C ASN A 316 13.52 20.59 -1.85
N PRO A 317 13.14 21.70 -1.18
CA PRO A 317 11.85 21.82 -0.48
C PRO A 317 10.68 22.11 -1.42
N ASP A 318 10.89 22.25 -2.73
CA ASP A 318 9.82 22.56 -3.70
C ASP A 318 8.78 21.43 -3.73
N PRO A 319 7.52 21.66 -3.31
CA PRO A 319 6.51 20.63 -3.24
C PRO A 319 5.98 20.20 -4.63
N THR A 320 6.35 20.93 -5.68
CA THR A 320 5.97 20.60 -7.07
C THR A 320 6.92 19.60 -7.72
N GLU A 321 8.11 19.41 -7.13
CA GLU A 321 9.06 18.38 -7.56
C GLU A 321 8.52 16.98 -7.28
N ARG A 322 8.73 16.06 -8.26
CA ARG A 322 8.13 14.72 -8.18
C ARG A 322 8.68 13.90 -7.01
N HIS A 323 10.01 13.80 -6.92
CA HIS A 323 10.71 13.00 -5.93
C HIS A 323 11.83 13.82 -5.29
N THR A 324 11.62 14.22 -4.06
CA THR A 324 12.63 14.79 -3.16
C THR A 324 12.57 14.03 -1.84
N PHE A 325 13.55 14.24 -0.97
CA PHE A 325 13.48 13.68 0.39
C PHE A 325 12.19 14.09 1.12
N TRP A 326 11.74 15.32 0.95
CA TRP A 326 10.53 15.83 1.61
C TRP A 326 9.24 15.21 1.07
N THR A 327 9.15 15.04 -0.26
CA THR A 327 7.96 14.42 -0.87
C THR A 327 7.86 12.94 -0.50
N LEU A 328 8.98 12.20 -0.57
CA LEU A 328 9.03 10.78 -0.28
C LEU A 328 9.04 10.50 1.23
N GLY A 329 9.89 11.20 2.00
CA GLY A 329 10.07 10.97 3.43
C GLY A 329 8.94 11.54 4.28
N VAL A 330 8.48 12.79 4.02
CA VAL A 330 7.43 13.43 4.82
C VAL A 330 6.06 13.22 4.20
N GLY A 331 5.88 13.59 2.94
CA GLY A 331 4.60 13.37 2.23
C GLY A 331 4.19 11.90 2.19
N GLY A 332 5.17 11.02 1.96
CA GLY A 332 4.98 9.58 1.99
C GLY A 332 4.53 9.03 3.34
N VAL A 333 4.94 9.63 4.49
CA VAL A 333 4.45 9.19 5.82
C VAL A 333 2.93 9.32 5.92
N PHE A 334 2.37 10.44 5.50
CA PHE A 334 0.91 10.62 5.51
C PHE A 334 0.19 9.63 4.59
N LEU A 335 0.80 9.31 3.44
CA LEU A 335 0.28 8.28 2.55
C LEU A 335 0.31 6.90 3.21
N MET A 336 1.42 6.54 3.86
CA MET A 336 1.55 5.26 4.56
C MET A 336 0.62 5.18 5.78
N LEU A 337 0.40 6.28 6.50
CA LEU A 337 -0.58 6.33 7.59
C LEU A 337 -2.02 6.13 7.08
N ALA A 338 -2.36 6.70 5.91
CA ALA A 338 -3.66 6.45 5.29
C ALA A 338 -3.83 4.98 4.89
N LEU A 339 -2.75 4.31 4.45
CA LEU A 339 -2.77 2.90 4.06
C LEU A 339 -2.76 1.94 5.26
N TYR A 340 -1.84 2.11 6.22
CA TYR A 340 -1.60 1.18 7.31
C TYR A 340 -2.33 1.56 8.61
N GLY A 341 -2.72 2.82 8.80
CA GLY A 341 -3.35 3.30 10.02
C GLY A 341 -4.87 3.18 10.01
N VAL A 342 -5.53 3.59 8.92
CA VAL A 342 -6.99 3.79 8.90
C VAL A 342 -7.73 3.02 7.80
N ASN A 343 -7.01 2.35 6.89
CA ASN A 343 -7.62 1.55 5.85
C ASN A 343 -8.17 0.22 6.43
N GLN A 344 -9.46 -0.05 6.21
CA GLN A 344 -10.11 -1.25 6.76
C GLN A 344 -9.43 -2.55 6.32
N ALA A 345 -8.89 -2.64 5.10
CA ALA A 345 -8.24 -3.84 4.64
C ALA A 345 -7.01 -4.22 5.49
N GLN A 346 -6.33 -3.23 6.08
CA GLN A 346 -5.21 -3.45 7.01
C GLN A 346 -5.71 -3.58 8.45
N VAL A 347 -6.61 -2.69 8.89
CA VAL A 347 -7.14 -2.71 10.25
C VAL A 347 -7.79 -4.05 10.57
N GLN A 348 -8.54 -4.62 9.63
CA GLN A 348 -9.18 -5.91 9.79
C GLN A 348 -8.19 -7.06 10.05
N ARG A 349 -6.98 -7.00 9.46
CA ARG A 349 -5.91 -7.97 9.72
C ARG A 349 -5.31 -7.81 11.10
N TYR A 350 -5.05 -6.58 11.54
CA TYR A 350 -4.61 -6.35 12.92
C TYR A 350 -5.62 -6.92 13.92
N LEU A 351 -6.90 -6.69 13.67
CA LEU A 351 -7.99 -7.14 14.53
C LEU A 351 -8.21 -8.66 14.48
N SER A 352 -7.70 -9.36 13.47
CA SER A 352 -7.73 -10.83 13.40
C SER A 352 -6.68 -11.53 14.26
N SER A 353 -5.70 -10.78 14.80
CA SER A 353 -4.64 -11.30 15.65
C SER A 353 -5.20 -11.75 17.00
N ARG A 354 -4.55 -12.75 17.65
CA ARG A 354 -4.96 -13.28 18.95
C ARG A 354 -4.84 -12.26 20.06
N THR A 355 -3.80 -11.45 20.04
CA THR A 355 -3.48 -10.47 21.08
C THR A 355 -3.07 -9.13 20.49
N GLU A 356 -3.25 -8.03 21.26
CA GLU A 356 -2.78 -6.70 20.90
C GLU A 356 -1.27 -6.72 20.59
N ARG A 357 -0.50 -7.47 21.40
CA ARG A 357 0.95 -7.61 21.22
C ARG A 357 1.31 -8.25 19.87
N GLU A 358 0.60 -9.30 19.45
CA GLU A 358 0.83 -9.93 18.15
C GLU A 358 0.47 -9.00 16.99
N ALA A 359 -0.59 -8.21 17.13
CA ALA A 359 -0.97 -7.19 16.15
C ALA A 359 0.10 -6.10 15.99
N VAL A 360 0.66 -5.61 17.10
CA VAL A 360 1.77 -4.65 17.09
C VAL A 360 3.05 -5.27 16.52
N MET A 361 3.40 -6.50 16.94
CA MET A 361 4.58 -7.21 16.44
C MET A 361 4.49 -7.49 14.94
N SER A 362 3.28 -7.67 14.38
CA SER A 362 3.12 -7.86 12.94
C SER A 362 3.63 -6.65 12.15
N CYS A 363 3.43 -5.42 12.62
CA CYS A 363 3.96 -4.21 12.00
C CYS A 363 5.49 -4.18 12.00
N TYR A 364 6.13 -4.62 13.10
CA TYR A 364 7.59 -4.70 13.18
C TYR A 364 8.18 -5.74 12.22
N VAL A 365 7.48 -6.85 12.00
CA VAL A 365 7.89 -7.87 11.02
C VAL A 365 7.65 -7.39 9.59
N VAL A 366 6.56 -6.68 9.33
CA VAL A 366 6.26 -6.13 7.99
C VAL A 366 7.31 -5.11 7.55
N PHE A 367 7.83 -4.27 8.44
CA PHE A 367 8.76 -3.21 8.09
C PHE A 367 10.01 -3.72 7.33
N PRO A 368 10.83 -4.66 7.85
CA PRO A 368 11.98 -5.17 7.11
C PRO A 368 11.57 -5.87 5.81
N CYS A 369 10.45 -6.60 5.79
CA CYS A 369 9.96 -7.24 4.57
C CYS A 369 9.61 -6.21 3.51
N GLN A 370 8.97 -5.10 3.90
CA GLN A 370 8.63 -3.99 2.99
C GLN A 370 9.88 -3.30 2.43
N GLN A 371 10.94 -3.15 3.25
CA GLN A 371 12.23 -2.63 2.77
C GLN A 371 12.87 -3.56 1.74
N VAL A 372 12.81 -4.88 1.98
CA VAL A 372 13.34 -5.86 1.00
C VAL A 372 12.56 -5.77 -0.32
N VAL A 373 11.24 -5.69 -0.28
CA VAL A 373 10.41 -5.54 -1.50
C VAL A 373 10.75 -4.26 -2.26
N LEU A 374 10.89 -3.14 -1.55
CA LEU A 374 11.31 -1.86 -2.15
C LEU A 374 12.69 -1.99 -2.81
N CYS A 375 13.66 -2.61 -2.12
CA CYS A 375 14.99 -2.87 -2.67
C CYS A 375 14.94 -3.75 -3.93
N LEU A 376 14.11 -4.81 -3.94
CA LEU A 376 13.95 -5.66 -5.13
C LEU A 376 13.39 -4.87 -6.32
N GLY A 377 12.38 -4.04 -6.10
CA GLY A 377 11.84 -3.16 -7.13
C GLY A 377 12.90 -2.18 -7.67
N CYS A 378 13.70 -1.58 -6.81
CA CYS A 378 14.79 -0.69 -7.20
C CYS A 378 15.87 -1.44 -7.99
N LEU A 379 16.31 -2.60 -7.53
CA LEU A 379 17.31 -3.42 -8.22
C LEU A 379 16.81 -3.85 -9.60
N MET A 380 15.55 -4.26 -9.73
CA MET A 380 14.95 -4.62 -11.01
C MET A 380 14.98 -3.44 -12.00
N GLY A 381 14.66 -2.22 -11.55
CA GLY A 381 14.72 -1.01 -12.36
C GLY A 381 16.15 -0.67 -12.80
N LEU A 382 17.15 -0.85 -11.93
CA LEU A 382 18.56 -0.63 -12.27
C LEU A 382 19.09 -1.70 -13.24
N VAL A 383 18.71 -2.97 -13.09
CA VAL A 383 19.07 -4.04 -14.03
C VAL A 383 18.48 -3.75 -15.41
N MET A 384 17.22 -3.30 -15.45
CA MET A 384 16.55 -2.90 -16.68
C MET A 384 17.29 -1.73 -17.36
N PHE A 385 17.70 -0.72 -16.60
CA PHE A 385 18.49 0.41 -17.12
C PHE A 385 19.87 -0.04 -17.63
N ALA A 386 20.54 -0.93 -16.92
CA ALA A 386 21.85 -1.44 -17.33
C ALA A 386 21.81 -2.22 -18.66
N ARG A 387 20.64 -2.79 -19.03
CA ARG A 387 20.44 -3.53 -20.26
C ARG A 387 20.11 -2.62 -21.44
N TYR A 388 19.21 -1.66 -21.26
CA TYR A 388 18.65 -0.85 -22.35
C TYR A 388 19.15 0.59 -22.41
N GLY A 389 19.83 1.10 -21.38
CA GLY A 389 20.29 2.48 -21.37
C GLY A 389 19.12 3.49 -21.34
N GLU A 390 19.26 4.56 -22.16
CA GLU A 390 18.23 5.61 -22.27
C GLU A 390 17.29 5.43 -23.47
N ASP A 391 17.48 4.37 -24.26
CA ASP A 391 16.89 4.23 -25.58
C ASP A 391 15.40 3.90 -25.58
N ILE A 392 14.83 3.52 -24.45
CA ILE A 392 13.43 3.08 -24.39
C ILE A 392 12.59 4.04 -23.55
N SER A 393 11.44 4.46 -24.10
CA SER A 393 10.45 5.24 -23.38
C SER A 393 9.85 4.45 -22.21
N SER A 394 9.75 5.06 -21.03
CA SER A 394 9.21 4.44 -19.83
C SER A 394 7.70 4.17 -19.97
N CYS A 395 7.35 2.95 -20.33
CA CYS A 395 5.99 2.45 -20.39
C CYS A 395 5.83 1.27 -19.43
N LEU A 396 4.64 1.06 -18.88
CA LEU A 396 4.35 -0.09 -18.00
C LEU A 396 4.64 -1.43 -18.71
N GLN A 397 4.39 -1.48 -20.00
CA GLN A 397 4.68 -2.63 -20.87
C GLN A 397 6.18 -2.94 -21.00
N MET A 398 7.04 -1.97 -20.73
CA MET A 398 8.48 -2.12 -20.82
C MET A 398 9.07 -3.07 -19.78
N VAL A 399 8.53 -3.08 -18.57
CA VAL A 399 8.95 -4.05 -17.55
C VAL A 399 8.63 -5.47 -18.01
N LEU A 400 7.52 -5.66 -18.69
CA LEU A 400 7.13 -6.97 -19.24
C LEU A 400 8.02 -7.37 -20.42
N TYR A 401 8.29 -6.42 -21.32
CA TYR A 401 9.23 -6.65 -22.40
C TYR A 401 10.61 -7.07 -21.86
N PHE A 402 11.11 -6.35 -20.85
CA PHE A 402 12.35 -6.69 -20.17
C PHE A 402 12.33 -8.12 -19.59
N VAL A 403 11.26 -8.50 -18.92
CA VAL A 403 11.12 -9.83 -18.32
C VAL A 403 11.11 -10.91 -19.39
N MET A 404 10.37 -10.70 -20.48
CA MET A 404 10.33 -11.64 -21.59
C MET A 404 11.66 -11.77 -22.31
N ASP A 405 12.37 -10.67 -22.51
CA ASP A 405 13.70 -10.67 -23.12
C ASP A 405 14.73 -11.38 -22.23
N VAL A 406 14.70 -11.12 -20.92
CA VAL A 406 15.60 -11.78 -19.94
C VAL A 406 15.35 -13.28 -19.86
N PHE A 407 14.12 -13.72 -19.97
CA PHE A 407 13.73 -15.12 -19.82
C PHE A 407 13.56 -15.86 -21.15
N ARG A 408 13.95 -15.26 -22.27
CA ARG A 408 13.74 -15.80 -23.62
C ARG A 408 14.15 -17.27 -23.76
N ASP A 409 15.30 -17.63 -23.17
CA ASP A 409 15.90 -18.97 -23.29
C ASP A 409 15.59 -19.87 -22.08
N LEU A 410 14.74 -19.43 -21.16
CA LEU A 410 14.43 -20.09 -19.88
C LEU A 410 12.93 -20.38 -19.76
N PRO A 411 12.41 -21.42 -20.43
CA PRO A 411 10.98 -21.73 -20.39
C PRO A 411 10.50 -22.02 -18.98
N GLY A 412 9.34 -21.48 -18.60
CA GLY A 412 8.75 -21.57 -17.28
C GLY A 412 8.95 -20.31 -16.42
N LEU A 413 10.03 -19.56 -16.61
CA LEU A 413 10.28 -18.34 -15.82
C LEU A 413 9.39 -17.15 -16.24
N PRO A 414 9.08 -16.92 -17.51
CA PRO A 414 8.05 -15.95 -17.90
C PRO A 414 6.71 -16.22 -17.22
N GLY A 415 6.28 -17.49 -17.21
CA GLY A 415 5.07 -17.95 -16.53
C GLY A 415 5.10 -17.69 -15.03
N LEU A 416 6.24 -17.89 -14.36
CA LEU A 416 6.44 -17.59 -12.94
C LEU A 416 6.29 -16.09 -12.66
N PHE A 417 6.84 -15.23 -13.52
CA PHE A 417 6.72 -13.78 -13.32
C PHE A 417 5.28 -13.28 -13.53
N VAL A 418 4.59 -13.76 -14.54
CA VAL A 418 3.17 -13.44 -14.74
C VAL A 418 2.34 -13.95 -13.57
N ALA A 419 2.62 -15.16 -13.07
CA ALA A 419 2.00 -15.69 -11.87
C ALA A 419 2.29 -14.82 -10.62
N CYS A 420 3.50 -14.25 -10.50
CA CYS A 420 3.86 -13.27 -9.47
C CYS A 420 2.95 -12.03 -9.55
N LEU A 421 2.73 -11.47 -10.74
CA LEU A 421 1.83 -10.31 -10.93
C LEU A 421 0.39 -10.65 -10.57
N PHE A 422 -0.10 -11.80 -11.02
CA PHE A 422 -1.45 -12.25 -10.67
C PHE A 422 -1.61 -12.53 -9.19
N SER A 423 -0.61 -13.09 -8.54
CA SER A 423 -0.61 -13.30 -7.08
C SER A 423 -0.75 -11.98 -6.32
N GLY A 424 0.01 -10.95 -6.71
CA GLY A 424 -0.10 -9.62 -6.09
C GLY A 424 -1.48 -8.99 -6.30
N ALA A 425 -2.06 -9.12 -7.48
CA ALA A 425 -3.40 -8.61 -7.74
C ALA A 425 -4.48 -9.37 -6.97
N LEU A 426 -4.43 -10.71 -6.98
CA LEU A 426 -5.42 -11.56 -6.29
C LEU A 426 -5.43 -11.30 -4.79
N SER A 427 -4.26 -11.16 -4.15
CA SER A 427 -4.14 -10.81 -2.73
C SER A 427 -4.79 -9.46 -2.41
N THR A 428 -4.49 -8.43 -3.20
CA THR A 428 -5.05 -7.10 -3.01
C THR A 428 -6.56 -7.07 -3.19
N ILE A 429 -7.08 -7.73 -4.25
CA ILE A 429 -8.51 -7.72 -4.59
C ILE A 429 -9.32 -8.52 -3.56
N SER A 430 -8.85 -9.72 -3.16
CA SER A 430 -9.54 -10.53 -2.15
C SER A 430 -9.64 -9.82 -0.80
N SER A 431 -8.58 -9.11 -0.45
CA SER A 431 -8.52 -8.27 0.74
C SER A 431 -9.53 -7.12 0.70
N ALA A 432 -9.64 -6.49 -0.46
CA ALA A 432 -10.58 -5.40 -0.69
C ALA A 432 -12.04 -5.89 -0.63
N PHE A 433 -12.37 -7.02 -1.26
CA PHE A 433 -13.73 -7.58 -1.21
C PHE A 433 -14.17 -7.89 0.21
N ASN A 434 -13.27 -8.52 0.98
CA ASN A 434 -13.58 -8.86 2.37
C ASN A 434 -13.75 -7.60 3.23
N SER A 435 -12.90 -6.59 3.07
CA SER A 435 -13.02 -5.33 3.82
C SER A 435 -14.27 -4.53 3.44
N LEU A 436 -14.61 -4.47 2.16
CA LEU A 436 -15.82 -3.82 1.67
C LEU A 436 -17.09 -4.51 2.18
N ALA A 437 -17.11 -5.85 2.16
CA ALA A 437 -18.21 -6.62 2.72
C ALA A 437 -18.35 -6.36 4.23
N THR A 438 -17.22 -6.27 4.95
CA THR A 438 -17.20 -5.97 6.39
C THR A 438 -17.79 -4.61 6.70
N VAL A 439 -17.29 -3.53 6.08
CA VAL A 439 -17.78 -2.18 6.38
C VAL A 439 -19.25 -1.99 5.95
N THR A 440 -19.63 -2.60 4.83
CA THR A 440 -21.03 -2.53 4.38
C THR A 440 -21.96 -3.26 5.35
N MET A 441 -21.56 -4.44 5.80
CA MET A 441 -22.35 -5.23 6.74
C MET A 441 -22.44 -4.55 8.12
N GLU A 442 -21.28 -4.20 8.72
CA GLU A 442 -21.22 -3.72 10.09
C GLU A 442 -21.62 -2.25 10.22
N ASP A 443 -21.28 -1.39 9.24
CA ASP A 443 -21.48 0.04 9.35
C ASP A 443 -22.78 0.53 8.68
N LEU A 444 -23.23 -0.12 7.60
CA LEU A 444 -24.42 0.33 6.87
C LEU A 444 -25.65 -0.53 7.11
N ILE A 445 -25.51 -1.86 7.29
CA ILE A 445 -26.67 -2.76 7.37
C ILE A 445 -27.03 -3.08 8.83
N ARG A 446 -26.08 -3.54 9.62
CA ARG A 446 -26.32 -4.00 11.01
C ARG A 446 -26.96 -2.94 11.91
N PRO A 447 -26.60 -1.64 11.83
CA PRO A 447 -27.22 -0.60 12.64
C PRO A 447 -28.71 -0.34 12.33
N TYR A 448 -29.20 -0.79 11.16
CA TYR A 448 -30.60 -0.65 10.75
C TYR A 448 -31.38 -1.96 10.84
N CYS A 449 -30.70 -3.10 10.96
CA CYS A 449 -31.31 -4.43 11.02
C CYS A 449 -30.77 -5.22 12.24
N PRO A 450 -30.97 -4.76 13.49
CA PRO A 450 -30.41 -5.40 14.69
C PRO A 450 -30.95 -6.80 14.95
N ALA A 451 -32.16 -7.12 14.46
CA ALA A 451 -32.80 -8.42 14.65
C ALA A 451 -32.33 -9.52 13.67
N MET A 452 -31.29 -9.26 12.88
CA MET A 452 -30.78 -10.22 11.91
C MET A 452 -30.05 -11.36 12.62
N THR A 453 -30.39 -12.61 12.29
CA THR A 453 -29.66 -13.79 12.80
C THR A 453 -28.25 -13.86 12.22
N GLU A 454 -27.28 -14.37 12.98
CA GLU A 454 -25.86 -14.49 12.55
C GLU A 454 -25.70 -15.25 11.23
N ALA A 455 -26.50 -16.32 11.02
CA ALA A 455 -26.47 -17.07 9.75
C ALA A 455 -26.90 -16.22 8.55
N LYS A 456 -27.91 -15.37 8.69
CA LYS A 456 -28.36 -14.45 7.63
C LYS A 456 -27.33 -13.35 7.41
N ALA A 457 -26.75 -12.81 8.48
CA ALA A 457 -25.67 -11.81 8.41
C ALA A 457 -24.44 -12.34 7.67
N THR A 458 -24.02 -13.55 7.98
CA THR A 458 -22.88 -14.22 7.28
C THR A 458 -23.20 -14.48 5.81
N LEU A 459 -24.42 -14.95 5.50
CA LEU A 459 -24.84 -15.17 4.10
C LEU A 459 -24.87 -13.84 3.33
N LEU A 460 -25.37 -12.78 3.94
CA LEU A 460 -25.41 -11.45 3.34
C LEU A 460 -24.00 -10.90 3.12
N SER A 461 -23.07 -11.09 4.08
CA SER A 461 -21.66 -10.70 3.93
C SER A 461 -20.99 -11.42 2.75
N LYS A 462 -21.28 -12.72 2.55
CA LYS A 462 -20.83 -13.46 1.36
C LYS A 462 -21.42 -12.89 0.07
N GLY A 463 -22.73 -12.58 0.08
CA GLY A 463 -23.41 -11.94 -1.06
C GLY A 463 -22.81 -10.55 -1.39
N LEU A 464 -22.47 -9.76 -0.38
CA LEU A 464 -21.80 -8.47 -0.55
C LEU A 464 -20.39 -8.63 -1.17
N ALA A 465 -19.60 -9.57 -0.68
CA ALA A 465 -18.28 -9.85 -1.27
C ALA A 465 -18.39 -10.24 -2.75
N PHE A 466 -19.39 -11.07 -3.11
CA PHE A 466 -19.68 -11.42 -4.49
C PHE A 466 -20.10 -10.20 -5.33
N ALA A 467 -21.01 -9.38 -4.81
CA ALA A 467 -21.48 -8.16 -5.49
C ALA A 467 -20.32 -7.18 -5.76
N TYR A 468 -19.43 -6.97 -4.77
CA TYR A 468 -18.23 -6.14 -4.97
C TYR A 468 -17.28 -6.72 -6.01
N GLY A 469 -17.21 -8.04 -6.16
CA GLY A 469 -16.49 -8.70 -7.25
C GLY A 469 -17.01 -8.29 -8.62
N LEU A 470 -18.34 -8.25 -8.81
CA LEU A 470 -18.95 -7.78 -10.05
C LEU A 470 -18.73 -6.29 -10.30
N VAL A 471 -18.81 -5.47 -9.25
CA VAL A 471 -18.52 -4.04 -9.34
C VAL A 471 -17.06 -3.81 -9.76
N CYS A 472 -16.13 -4.61 -9.23
CA CYS A 472 -14.70 -4.54 -9.60
C CYS A 472 -14.47 -4.82 -11.10
N LEU A 473 -15.16 -5.81 -11.66
CA LEU A 473 -15.11 -6.10 -13.09
C LEU A 473 -15.57 -4.90 -13.93
N ALA A 474 -16.65 -4.23 -13.54
CA ALA A 474 -17.13 -3.03 -14.20
C ALA A 474 -16.13 -1.86 -14.08
N MET A 475 -15.48 -1.72 -12.91
CA MET A 475 -14.49 -0.67 -12.67
C MET A 475 -13.17 -0.87 -13.41
N ALA A 476 -12.81 -2.11 -13.77
CA ALA A 476 -11.64 -2.38 -14.61
C ALA A 476 -11.76 -1.73 -16.00
N TYR A 477 -12.97 -1.59 -16.51
CA TYR A 477 -13.22 -0.86 -17.75
C TYR A 477 -12.90 0.63 -17.63
N THR A 478 -13.28 1.29 -16.52
CA THR A 478 -12.92 2.70 -16.26
C THR A 478 -11.42 2.87 -16.07
N ALA A 479 -10.75 1.91 -15.45
CA ALA A 479 -9.31 1.95 -15.22
C ALA A 479 -8.49 1.91 -16.52
N SER A 480 -9.02 1.32 -17.60
CA SER A 480 -8.34 1.28 -18.92
C SER A 480 -8.10 2.67 -19.54
N HIS A 481 -8.84 3.67 -19.10
CA HIS A 481 -8.70 5.07 -19.55
C HIS A 481 -7.79 5.92 -18.66
N MET A 482 -7.26 5.36 -17.56
CA MET A 482 -6.35 6.06 -16.64
C MET A 482 -4.90 5.82 -17.07
N GLY A 483 -4.09 6.86 -17.24
CA GLY A 483 -2.69 6.77 -17.68
C GLY A 483 -1.78 5.92 -16.80
N SER A 484 -0.70 6.48 -16.21
CA SER A 484 0.24 5.73 -15.35
C SER A 484 -0.45 5.08 -14.15
N VAL A 485 -0.51 3.74 -14.15
CA VAL A 485 -1.25 2.92 -13.16
C VAL A 485 -0.71 3.11 -11.73
N LEU A 486 0.62 3.18 -11.55
CA LEU A 486 1.21 3.42 -10.22
C LEU A 486 0.85 4.79 -9.67
N GLN A 487 1.02 5.83 -10.46
CA GLN A 487 0.67 7.19 -10.05
C GLN A 487 -0.83 7.34 -9.78
N ALA A 488 -1.68 6.73 -10.61
CA ALA A 488 -3.12 6.72 -10.41
C ALA A 488 -3.48 6.08 -9.07
N ALA A 489 -2.94 4.89 -8.77
CA ALA A 489 -3.17 4.19 -7.51
C ALA A 489 -2.76 5.02 -6.29
N LEU A 490 -1.52 5.55 -6.27
CA LEU A 490 -1.03 6.36 -5.16
C LEU A 490 -1.79 7.69 -5.03
N SER A 491 -2.23 8.28 -6.15
CA SER A 491 -3.06 9.49 -6.14
C SER A 491 -4.45 9.24 -5.55
N ILE A 492 -5.09 8.10 -5.84
CA ILE A 492 -6.38 7.71 -5.26
C ILE A 492 -6.27 7.61 -3.74
N PHE A 493 -5.21 6.96 -3.23
CA PHE A 493 -4.97 6.88 -1.78
C PHE A 493 -4.67 8.25 -1.17
N GLY A 494 -3.96 9.13 -1.86
CA GLY A 494 -3.68 10.49 -1.40
C GLY A 494 -4.92 11.38 -1.40
N MET A 495 -5.76 11.30 -2.45
CA MET A 495 -6.94 12.14 -2.60
C MET A 495 -8.08 11.75 -1.67
N VAL A 496 -8.36 10.47 -1.52
CA VAL A 496 -9.51 9.98 -0.75
C VAL A 496 -9.09 9.43 0.62
N GLY A 497 -7.95 8.73 0.69
CA GLY A 497 -7.41 8.22 1.95
C GLY A 497 -6.85 9.31 2.86
N GLY A 498 -6.34 10.43 2.29
CA GLY A 498 -5.89 11.58 3.06
C GLY A 498 -6.98 12.20 3.92
N PRO A 499 -8.14 12.57 3.37
CA PRO A 499 -9.28 13.05 4.17
C PRO A 499 -9.75 12.06 5.23
N LEU A 500 -9.76 10.76 4.94
CA LEU A 500 -10.07 9.73 5.95
C LEU A 500 -9.04 9.73 7.08
N LEU A 501 -7.75 9.77 6.77
CA LEU A 501 -6.70 9.90 7.77
C LEU A 501 -6.91 11.15 8.63
N GLY A 502 -7.19 12.30 8.00
CA GLY A 502 -7.48 13.55 8.69
C GLY A 502 -8.64 13.44 9.66
N LEU A 503 -9.71 12.72 9.27
CA LEU A 503 -10.89 12.48 10.12
C LEU A 503 -10.55 11.65 11.36
N PHE A 504 -9.75 10.58 11.21
CA PHE A 504 -9.27 9.77 12.34
C PHE A 504 -8.31 10.55 13.23
N CYS A 505 -7.38 11.32 12.65
CA CYS A 505 -6.49 12.19 13.41
C CYS A 505 -7.26 13.25 14.20
N LEU A 506 -8.28 13.87 13.59
CA LEU A 506 -9.15 14.81 14.25
C LEU A 506 -9.85 14.17 15.47
N GLY A 507 -10.32 12.95 15.33
CA GLY A 507 -10.98 12.21 16.41
C GLY A 507 -10.02 11.78 17.53
N MET A 508 -8.85 11.23 17.18
CA MET A 508 -7.94 10.62 18.14
C MET A 508 -7.10 11.65 18.91
N PHE A 509 -6.72 12.76 18.24
CA PHE A 509 -5.75 13.68 18.82
C PHE A 509 -6.36 14.97 19.40
N PHE A 510 -7.60 15.29 19.02
CA PHE A 510 -8.23 16.55 19.41
C PHE A 510 -9.55 16.31 20.17
N PRO A 511 -9.52 16.28 21.50
CA PRO A 511 -10.71 16.00 22.32
C PRO A 511 -11.83 17.03 22.10
N TRP A 512 -11.51 18.26 21.73
CA TRP A 512 -12.47 19.33 21.48
C TRP A 512 -13.26 19.18 20.18
N ALA A 513 -12.82 18.32 19.29
CA ALA A 513 -13.47 18.12 18.00
C ALA A 513 -14.90 17.55 18.20
N ASN A 514 -15.88 18.17 17.54
CA ASN A 514 -17.27 17.75 17.56
C ASN A 514 -17.70 17.13 16.22
N SER A 515 -18.87 16.52 16.16
CA SER A 515 -19.39 15.84 14.97
C SER A 515 -19.62 16.77 13.78
N THR A 516 -20.05 18.02 14.03
CA THR A 516 -20.24 19.02 12.96
C THR A 516 -18.92 19.38 12.30
N GLY A 517 -17.89 19.63 13.11
CA GLY A 517 -16.55 19.90 12.61
C GLY A 517 -15.96 18.71 11.85
N ALA A 518 -16.19 17.49 12.30
CA ALA A 518 -15.76 16.28 11.61
C ALA A 518 -16.41 16.14 10.21
N ILE A 519 -17.72 16.40 10.10
CA ILE A 519 -18.45 16.36 8.82
C ILE A 519 -17.95 17.43 7.86
N VAL A 520 -17.93 18.70 8.31
CA VAL A 520 -17.49 19.81 7.46
C VAL A 520 -16.04 19.68 7.08
N GLY A 521 -15.18 19.25 7.99
CA GLY A 521 -13.77 18.96 7.73
C GLY A 521 -13.58 17.90 6.66
N LEU A 522 -14.28 16.75 6.77
CA LEU A 522 -14.22 15.67 5.77
C LEU A 522 -14.67 16.16 4.39
N VAL A 523 -15.79 16.87 4.31
CA VAL A 523 -16.31 17.42 3.04
C VAL A 523 -15.32 18.41 2.44
N ALA A 524 -14.78 19.34 3.23
CA ALA A 524 -13.77 20.29 2.78
C ALA A 524 -12.51 19.59 2.26
N GLY A 525 -12.01 18.57 2.97
CA GLY A 525 -10.86 17.77 2.55
C GLY A 525 -11.10 17.03 1.24
N LEU A 526 -12.28 16.44 1.05
CA LEU A 526 -12.67 15.78 -0.21
C LEU A 526 -12.80 16.78 -1.36
N VAL A 527 -13.44 17.91 -1.14
CA VAL A 527 -13.57 18.96 -2.18
C VAL A 527 -12.20 19.46 -2.63
N MET A 528 -11.30 19.76 -1.68
CA MET A 528 -9.92 20.16 -2.00
C MET A 528 -9.16 19.05 -2.75
N ALA A 529 -9.30 17.80 -2.34
CA ALA A 529 -8.66 16.67 -2.97
C ALA A 529 -9.08 16.50 -4.44
N PHE A 530 -10.38 16.52 -4.70
CA PHE A 530 -10.90 16.42 -6.07
C PHE A 530 -10.57 17.66 -6.90
N TRP A 531 -10.62 18.85 -6.32
CA TRP A 531 -10.25 20.07 -7.02
C TRP A 531 -8.79 20.04 -7.52
N ILE A 532 -7.85 19.68 -6.65
CA ILE A 532 -6.43 19.56 -7.02
C ILE A 532 -6.22 18.41 -8.00
N GLY A 533 -6.81 17.24 -7.73
CA GLY A 533 -6.64 16.05 -8.57
C GLY A 533 -7.19 16.22 -9.98
N ILE A 534 -8.41 16.75 -10.11
CA ILE A 534 -9.02 17.04 -11.41
C ILE A 534 -8.26 18.17 -12.11
N GLY A 535 -7.87 19.23 -11.39
CA GLY A 535 -7.06 20.30 -11.93
C GLY A 535 -5.72 19.83 -12.49
N ASN A 536 -5.04 18.90 -11.81
CA ASN A 536 -3.82 18.26 -12.31
C ASN A 536 -4.09 17.46 -13.60
N PHE A 537 -5.16 16.66 -13.62
CA PHE A 537 -5.53 15.84 -14.77
C PHE A 537 -5.84 16.72 -16.01
N VAL A 538 -6.67 17.73 -15.85
CA VAL A 538 -7.04 18.68 -16.93
C VAL A 538 -5.82 19.46 -17.41
N SER A 539 -4.96 19.92 -16.49
CA SER A 539 -3.74 20.65 -16.84
C SER A 539 -2.76 19.80 -17.65
N ARG A 540 -2.70 18.51 -17.42
CA ARG A 540 -1.88 17.56 -18.20
C ARG A 540 -2.47 17.32 -19.60
N MET A 541 -3.78 17.22 -19.72
CA MET A 541 -4.45 17.07 -21.02
C MET A 541 -4.37 18.33 -21.88
N ALA A 542 -4.35 19.51 -21.25
CA ALA A 542 -4.29 20.80 -21.97
C ALA A 542 -2.90 21.13 -22.54
N VAL A 543 -1.84 20.41 -22.17
CA VAL A 543 -0.53 20.56 -22.79
C VAL A 543 -0.50 19.77 -24.10
N PRO A 544 -0.53 20.42 -25.28
CA PRO A 544 -0.46 19.69 -26.54
C PRO A 544 0.87 18.93 -26.61
N THR A 545 0.81 17.65 -26.87
CA THR A 545 1.97 16.79 -27.19
C THR A 545 2.43 17.08 -28.62
N THR A 546 2.61 18.34 -28.99
CA THR A 546 3.26 18.69 -30.24
C THR A 546 4.77 18.58 -30.01
N LEU A 547 5.30 17.37 -30.25
CA LEU A 547 6.69 17.25 -30.68
C LEU A 547 6.86 18.16 -31.91
N PRO A 548 7.86 19.04 -31.94
CA PRO A 548 8.17 19.77 -33.17
C PRO A 548 8.39 18.71 -34.25
N PRO A 549 7.85 18.88 -35.45
CA PRO A 549 8.04 17.94 -36.52
C PRO A 549 9.55 17.79 -36.73
N ILE A 550 10.06 16.57 -36.61
CA ILE A 550 11.41 16.25 -37.04
C ILE A 550 11.42 16.47 -38.55
N ILE A 551 11.90 17.61 -38.98
CA ILE A 551 12.15 17.88 -40.37
C ILE A 551 13.27 16.95 -40.80
N ASN A 552 12.92 15.91 -41.53
CA ASN A 552 13.86 14.97 -42.13
C ASN A 552 14.87 15.73 -42.97
N GLY A 553 16.13 15.66 -42.53
CA GLY A 553 17.30 15.61 -43.32
C GLY A 553 17.50 16.65 -44.37
N THR A 554 18.09 17.77 -43.99
CA THR A 554 19.22 18.37 -44.69
C THR A 554 19.87 19.34 -43.71
N ALA A 555 21.06 19.00 -43.27
CA ALA A 555 21.87 19.91 -42.46
C ALA A 555 22.28 21.11 -43.30
N MET A 556 21.58 22.22 -43.13
CA MET A 556 22.15 23.53 -43.46
C MET A 556 22.84 24.07 -42.20
N PRO A 557 24.06 24.58 -42.30
CA PRO A 557 24.73 25.23 -41.18
C PRO A 557 24.03 26.53 -40.85
N LEU A 558 23.37 26.58 -39.71
CA LEU A 558 22.67 27.77 -39.16
C LEU A 558 23.69 28.67 -38.43
N PRO A 559 23.61 29.98 -38.64
CA PRO A 559 24.51 30.93 -37.99
C PRO A 559 24.28 31.03 -36.50
N GLY A 560 25.34 31.25 -35.76
CA GLY A 560 25.63 31.09 -34.33
C GLY A 560 24.71 31.70 -33.26
N ASN A 561 23.45 32.06 -33.50
CA ASN A 561 22.58 32.66 -32.47
C ASN A 561 21.29 31.89 -32.17
N MET A 562 21.15 30.67 -32.69
CA MET A 562 19.95 29.84 -32.45
C MET A 562 19.99 28.99 -31.18
N THR A 563 21.16 28.74 -30.63
CA THR A 563 21.29 27.96 -29.40
C THR A 563 20.61 28.65 -28.18
N THR A 564 20.69 29.99 -28.18
CA THR A 564 20.02 30.81 -27.14
C THR A 564 18.50 30.81 -27.27
N LEU A 565 17.99 30.74 -28.51
CA LEU A 565 16.54 30.70 -28.76
C LEU A 565 15.92 29.37 -28.40
N ILE A 566 16.65 28.26 -28.67
CA ILE A 566 16.21 26.91 -28.28
C ILE A 566 16.21 26.75 -26.74
N THR A 567 17.16 27.35 -26.03
CA THR A 567 17.22 27.35 -24.57
C THR A 567 16.08 28.19 -23.94
N LEU A 568 15.65 29.26 -24.61
CA LEU A 568 14.52 30.09 -24.19
C LEU A 568 13.15 29.41 -24.42
N ILE A 569 13.02 28.57 -25.44
CA ILE A 569 11.78 27.84 -25.75
C ILE A 569 11.59 26.63 -24.83
N THR A 570 12.67 26.07 -24.25
CA THR A 570 12.61 24.90 -23.36
C THR A 570 12.44 25.24 -21.87
N ALA A 571 12.60 26.50 -21.46
CA ALA A 571 12.34 26.92 -20.09
C ALA A 571 10.81 27.04 -19.86
N LYS A 572 10.15 25.96 -19.48
CA LYS A 572 8.76 25.99 -19.06
C LYS A 572 8.62 26.98 -17.90
N PRO A 573 7.81 28.05 -18.05
CA PRO A 573 7.65 29.03 -16.99
C PRO A 573 7.19 28.33 -15.70
N LYS A 574 7.81 28.67 -14.55
CA LYS A 574 7.37 28.12 -13.26
C LYS A 574 5.87 28.46 -13.09
N PRO A 575 5.04 27.44 -12.81
CA PRO A 575 3.62 27.66 -12.63
C PRO A 575 3.41 28.59 -11.43
N THR A 576 2.57 29.59 -11.60
CA THR A 576 2.26 30.60 -10.58
C THR A 576 0.79 30.51 -10.16
N GLY A 577 0.47 30.88 -8.93
CA GLY A 577 -0.91 30.91 -8.43
C GLY A 577 -1.55 29.53 -8.36
N VAL A 578 -2.78 29.40 -8.83
CA VAL A 578 -3.56 28.14 -8.77
C VAL A 578 -2.91 27.00 -9.58
N GLN A 579 -2.19 27.35 -10.64
CA GLN A 579 -1.47 26.34 -11.43
C GLN A 579 -0.34 25.65 -10.65
N ALA A 580 0.25 26.32 -9.67
CA ALA A 580 1.24 25.71 -8.78
C ALA A 580 0.61 24.58 -7.92
N LEU A 581 -0.62 24.79 -7.44
CA LEU A 581 -1.37 23.76 -6.70
C LEU A 581 -1.69 22.53 -7.58
N TYR A 582 -1.99 22.72 -8.85
CA TYR A 582 -2.25 21.60 -9.78
C TYR A 582 -0.97 20.80 -10.10
N ASN A 583 0.22 21.40 -9.94
CA ASN A 583 1.50 20.73 -10.13
C ASN A 583 2.07 20.12 -8.83
N LEU A 584 1.33 20.16 -7.73
CA LEU A 584 1.71 19.52 -6.47
C LEU A 584 2.05 18.04 -6.70
N SER A 585 3.16 17.56 -6.12
CA SER A 585 3.52 16.14 -6.19
C SER A 585 2.40 15.29 -5.58
N TYR A 586 2.07 14.17 -6.25
CA TYR A 586 1.02 13.24 -5.80
C TYR A 586 1.27 12.68 -4.39
N LEU A 587 2.52 12.67 -3.93
CA LEU A 587 2.89 12.23 -2.58
C LEU A 587 2.44 13.22 -1.48
N TRP A 588 2.26 14.49 -1.80
CA TRP A 588 1.74 15.48 -0.88
C TRP A 588 0.21 15.47 -0.74
N TYR A 589 -0.52 14.79 -1.62
CA TYR A 589 -1.99 14.79 -1.58
C TYR A 589 -2.54 14.32 -0.25
N SER A 590 -2.00 13.23 0.31
CA SER A 590 -2.45 12.72 1.60
C SER A 590 -2.19 13.72 2.74
N ALA A 591 -1.00 14.30 2.79
CA ALA A 591 -0.62 15.29 3.80
C ALA A 591 -1.48 16.56 3.72
N HIS A 592 -1.62 17.13 2.51
CA HIS A 592 -2.41 18.32 2.29
C HIS A 592 -3.88 18.11 2.67
N ASN A 593 -4.49 17.01 2.20
CA ASN A 593 -5.90 16.76 2.40
C ASN A 593 -6.22 16.39 3.86
N SER A 594 -5.38 15.60 4.53
CA SER A 594 -5.54 15.29 5.96
C SER A 594 -5.40 16.54 6.83
N THR A 595 -4.44 17.40 6.52
CA THR A 595 -4.25 18.68 7.21
C THR A 595 -5.44 19.61 7.03
N THR A 596 -6.01 19.66 5.80
CA THR A 596 -7.22 20.44 5.53
C THR A 596 -8.39 19.97 6.39
N VAL A 597 -8.63 18.65 6.51
CA VAL A 597 -9.68 18.09 7.36
C VAL A 597 -9.49 18.51 8.82
N VAL A 598 -8.26 18.38 9.34
CA VAL A 598 -7.95 18.70 10.73
C VAL A 598 -8.16 20.20 10.99
N ILE A 599 -7.61 21.08 10.15
CA ILE A 599 -7.70 22.53 10.34
C ILE A 599 -9.15 23.00 10.25
N VAL A 600 -9.87 22.65 9.17
CA VAL A 600 -11.27 23.05 8.98
C VAL A 600 -12.15 22.44 10.06
N GLY A 601 -11.95 21.15 10.38
CA GLY A 601 -12.67 20.45 11.42
C GLY A 601 -12.52 21.08 12.80
N LEU A 602 -11.30 21.50 13.17
CA LEU A 602 -11.04 22.21 14.44
C LEU A 602 -11.69 23.60 14.47
N ILE A 603 -11.52 24.38 13.40
CA ILE A 603 -12.12 25.73 13.32
C ILE A 603 -13.63 25.63 13.48
N VAL A 604 -14.28 24.74 12.75
CA VAL A 604 -15.74 24.56 12.83
C VAL A 604 -16.16 24.03 14.19
N SER A 605 -15.40 23.10 14.79
CA SER A 605 -15.69 22.58 16.12
C SER A 605 -15.63 23.67 17.20
N LEU A 606 -14.65 24.57 17.10
CA LEU A 606 -14.52 25.71 18.03
C LEU A 606 -15.67 26.72 17.84
N LEU A 607 -16.09 26.97 16.60
CA LEU A 607 -17.19 27.90 16.30
C LEU A 607 -18.56 27.35 16.67
N THR A 608 -18.78 26.02 16.54
CA THR A 608 -20.09 25.37 16.84
C THR A 608 -20.22 24.89 18.28
N GLY A 609 -19.19 25.13 19.09
CA GLY A 609 -19.09 24.70 20.49
C GLY A 609 -18.30 23.39 20.63
N PRO A 610 -17.15 23.45 21.33
CA PRO A 610 -16.29 22.29 21.51
C PRO A 610 -17.01 21.18 22.30
N MET A 611 -16.66 19.91 22.00
CA MET A 611 -17.16 18.76 22.74
C MET A 611 -16.73 18.82 24.20
N LYS A 612 -17.63 18.53 25.13
CA LYS A 612 -17.33 18.52 26.55
C LYS A 612 -16.71 17.19 26.94
N GLU A 613 -15.78 17.23 27.89
CA GLU A 613 -15.09 16.03 28.38
C GLU A 613 -16.04 14.94 28.90
N LYS A 614 -17.18 15.33 29.46
CA LYS A 614 -18.22 14.41 29.97
C LYS A 614 -18.90 13.58 28.87
N ASP A 615 -18.90 14.07 27.64
CA ASP A 615 -19.52 13.42 26.49
C ASP A 615 -18.55 12.51 25.74
N LEU A 616 -17.28 12.44 26.21
CA LEU A 616 -16.21 11.68 25.57
C LEU A 616 -16.18 10.26 26.12
N ILE A 617 -16.25 9.26 25.26
CA ILE A 617 -16.10 7.85 25.64
C ILE A 617 -14.64 7.58 25.99
N PRO A 618 -14.34 7.03 27.18
CA PRO A 618 -12.97 6.70 27.59
C PRO A 618 -12.29 5.76 26.58
N GLY A 619 -11.03 6.03 26.24
CA GLY A 619 -10.24 5.21 25.31
C GLY A 619 -10.40 5.58 23.84
N THR A 620 -11.25 6.54 23.48
CA THR A 620 -11.38 7.03 22.08
C THR A 620 -10.37 8.09 21.71
N VAL A 621 -9.76 8.76 22.68
CA VAL A 621 -8.72 9.78 22.47
C VAL A 621 -7.36 9.26 22.92
N TYR A 622 -6.34 9.50 22.10
CA TYR A 622 -4.96 9.16 22.41
C TYR A 622 -4.21 10.41 22.86
N PRO A 623 -3.59 10.42 24.05
CA PRO A 623 -2.97 11.62 24.64
C PRO A 623 -1.61 11.95 23.99
N VAL A 624 -1.59 12.25 22.67
CA VAL A 624 -0.36 12.57 21.94
C VAL A 624 0.30 13.83 22.50
N LEU A 625 -0.49 14.87 22.77
CA LEU A 625 0.02 16.13 23.27
C LEU A 625 0.69 15.97 24.64
N GLY A 626 0.10 15.15 25.53
CA GLY A 626 0.70 14.84 26.82
C GLY A 626 1.98 14.03 26.74
N ASN A 627 2.04 13.11 25.78
CA ASN A 627 3.23 12.29 25.56
C ASN A 627 4.34 13.04 24.82
N LEU A 628 3.98 13.92 23.88
CA LEU A 628 4.92 14.75 23.12
C LEU A 628 5.53 15.86 23.99
N LEU A 629 4.70 16.43 24.88
CA LEU A 629 5.07 17.54 25.73
C LEU A 629 5.48 17.08 27.16
N PHE A 630 6.18 15.93 27.23
CA PHE A 630 6.64 15.33 28.50
C PHE A 630 7.51 16.27 29.36
N PHE A 631 8.10 17.31 28.75
CA PHE A 631 8.91 18.30 29.40
C PHE A 631 8.10 19.43 30.08
N LEU A 632 6.78 19.52 29.83
CA LEU A 632 5.91 20.47 30.49
C LEU A 632 5.49 19.98 31.89
N PRO A 633 5.30 20.92 32.88
CA PRO A 633 4.74 20.58 34.18
C PRO A 633 3.40 19.83 34.06
N GLU A 634 3.14 18.92 34.97
CA GLU A 634 1.97 18.01 34.96
C GLU A 634 0.65 18.77 34.86
N TYR A 635 0.54 19.91 35.53
CA TYR A 635 -0.63 20.81 35.45
C TYR A 635 -0.99 21.24 34.02
N TYR A 636 0.01 21.62 33.22
CA TYR A 636 -0.22 22.00 31.80
C TYR A 636 -0.50 20.80 30.92
N ARG A 637 0.07 19.65 31.24
CA ARG A 637 -0.22 18.40 30.52
C ARG A 637 -1.65 17.96 30.76
N GLU A 638 -2.18 18.03 31.98
CA GLU A 638 -3.56 17.70 32.30
C GLU A 638 -4.54 18.60 31.57
N ILE A 639 -4.29 19.90 31.50
CA ILE A 639 -5.12 20.87 30.78
C ILE A 639 -5.10 20.58 29.26
N LEU A 640 -3.94 20.24 28.70
CA LEU A 640 -3.78 19.95 27.26
C LEU A 640 -4.26 18.55 26.88
N CYS A 641 -4.23 17.61 27.80
CA CYS A 641 -4.60 16.23 27.52
C CYS A 641 -6.09 15.96 27.68
N CYS A 642 -6.80 16.71 28.55
CA CYS A 642 -8.23 16.51 28.87
C CYS A 642 -8.65 15.04 29.05
N VAL A 643 -7.70 14.14 29.35
CA VAL A 643 -7.95 12.71 29.42
C VAL A 643 -7.15 12.13 30.57
N THR A 644 -7.85 11.64 31.58
CA THR A 644 -7.23 10.82 32.62
C THR A 644 -6.58 9.59 31.97
N PRO A 645 -5.35 9.23 32.32
CA PRO A 645 -4.71 8.02 31.81
C PRO A 645 -5.58 6.81 32.11
N LEU A 646 -5.83 5.97 31.10
CA LEU A 646 -6.54 4.71 31.25
C LEU A 646 -5.89 3.89 32.37
N PRO A 647 -6.63 3.50 33.41
CA PRO A 647 -6.11 2.56 34.39
C PRO A 647 -5.80 1.25 33.67
N HIS A 648 -4.62 0.70 33.90
CA HIS A 648 -4.05 -0.48 33.23
C HIS A 648 -4.89 -1.77 33.37
N LYS A 649 -6.02 -1.73 34.13
CA LYS A 649 -6.96 -2.83 34.35
C LYS A 649 -8.36 -2.28 34.57
N VAL A 650 -9.13 -2.09 33.52
CA VAL A 650 -10.57 -2.16 33.60
C VAL A 650 -11.01 -3.42 32.86
N GLY A 651 -11.23 -4.50 33.62
CA GLY A 651 -12.07 -5.58 33.16
C GLY A 651 -13.46 -4.99 32.90
N LEU A 652 -13.82 -4.86 31.64
CA LEU A 652 -15.19 -4.59 31.24
C LEU A 652 -16.04 -5.77 31.74
N SER A 653 -16.69 -5.57 32.88
CA SER A 653 -17.83 -6.39 33.26
C SER A 653 -18.91 -6.15 32.23
N HIS A 654 -19.30 -7.19 31.50
CA HIS A 654 -20.53 -7.18 30.70
C HIS A 654 -21.70 -6.65 31.50
N PRO A 655 -22.58 -5.83 30.92
CA PRO A 655 -23.91 -5.61 31.52
C PRO A 655 -24.59 -6.97 31.60
N LYS A 656 -24.81 -7.46 32.80
CA LYS A 656 -25.71 -8.58 33.04
C LYS A 656 -27.06 -8.15 32.50
N GLU A 657 -27.62 -8.92 31.58
CA GLU A 657 -29.05 -8.93 31.31
C GLU A 657 -29.77 -9.02 32.65
N GLN A 658 -30.58 -8.00 32.97
CA GLN A 658 -31.51 -8.05 34.06
C GLN A 658 -32.58 -9.05 33.65
N GLU A 659 -32.44 -10.26 34.13
CA GLU A 659 -33.53 -11.22 34.22
C GLU A 659 -34.59 -10.64 35.19
N LYS A 660 -35.70 -10.27 34.62
CA LYS A 660 -36.91 -9.92 35.41
C LYS A 660 -37.37 -11.16 36.14
N THR A 661 -37.08 -11.26 37.40
CA THR A 661 -37.82 -12.11 38.33
C THR A 661 -39.12 -11.40 38.66
N GLU A 662 -40.21 -11.87 38.10
CA GLU A 662 -41.56 -11.63 38.61
C GLU A 662 -41.74 -12.39 39.93
N ASP A 663 -41.86 -11.63 41.01
CA ASP A 663 -42.33 -12.11 42.30
C ASP A 663 -43.76 -12.63 42.15
N THR A 664 -43.95 -13.90 42.46
CA THR A 664 -45.25 -14.43 42.83
C THR A 664 -45.12 -15.06 44.21
N GLU A 665 -45.59 -14.32 45.22
CA GLU A 665 -45.94 -14.83 46.54
C GLU A 665 -46.94 -15.96 46.39
N ARG A 666 -46.71 -17.11 47.05
CA ARG A 666 -47.69 -17.94 47.72
C ARG A 666 -47.02 -18.92 48.68
N GLU A 667 -47.28 -18.66 49.96
CA GLU A 667 -47.67 -19.46 51.09
C GLU A 667 -47.32 -20.95 51.13
N LYS A 668 -46.61 -21.26 52.24
CA LYS A 668 -46.77 -22.30 53.25
C LYS A 668 -47.32 -23.66 52.83
N ASP A 669 -46.68 -24.72 53.20
CA ASP A 669 -46.92 -25.62 54.34
C ASP A 669 -45.93 -26.80 54.28
N GLU A 670 -45.35 -27.05 55.46
CA GLU A 670 -45.10 -28.26 56.25
C GLU A 670 -44.82 -29.60 55.52
N ASP A 671 -43.79 -30.25 55.89
CA ASP A 671 -43.51 -31.47 56.62
C ASP A 671 -42.34 -32.27 56.06
N GLU A 672 -41.30 -32.40 56.89
CA GLU A 672 -40.72 -33.60 57.52
C GLU A 672 -40.33 -34.80 56.62
N GLU A 673 -39.08 -35.17 56.76
CA GLU A 673 -38.50 -36.47 57.06
C GLU A 673 -37.40 -36.98 56.15
N THR A 674 -36.23 -37.08 56.77
CA THR A 674 -35.27 -38.20 56.85
C THR A 674 -34.33 -38.56 55.70
N ALA A 675 -33.05 -38.52 56.11
CA ALA A 675 -32.00 -39.55 55.92
C ALA A 675 -31.12 -39.52 54.68
N THR A 676 -29.91 -39.08 54.92
CA THR A 676 -28.59 -39.52 54.45
C THR A 676 -28.43 -40.97 53.90
N PRO A 677 -27.35 -41.42 53.26
CA PRO A 677 -26.04 -40.78 53.00
C PRO A 677 -25.41 -41.12 51.62
N GLN A 678 -24.27 -40.48 51.40
CA GLN A 678 -23.18 -40.71 50.40
C GLN A 678 -22.86 -42.19 50.07
N PRO A 679 -22.13 -42.54 48.95
CA PRO A 679 -20.72 -42.18 48.83
C PRO A 679 -20.16 -41.94 47.42
N SER A 680 -19.11 -41.12 47.41
CA SER A 680 -17.83 -41.19 46.68
C SER A 680 -17.70 -42.13 45.49
N CYS A 681 -17.16 -41.62 44.40
CA CYS A 681 -16.00 -42.24 43.74
C CYS A 681 -15.16 -41.25 42.95
N ARG A 682 -13.90 -41.17 43.36
CA ARG A 682 -12.75 -40.62 42.59
C ARG A 682 -12.39 -41.61 41.49
N LEU A 683 -11.78 -41.07 40.39
CA LEU A 683 -10.58 -41.53 39.68
C LEU A 683 -10.49 -40.63 38.43
N ALA A 684 -9.55 -39.77 38.26
CA ALA A 684 -8.12 -39.94 37.98
C ALA A 684 -7.84 -40.79 36.73
N HIS A 685 -7.47 -40.18 35.66
CA HIS A 685 -6.38 -40.61 34.79
C HIS A 685 -5.80 -39.46 33.98
N THR A 686 -4.65 -39.11 34.32
CA THR A 686 -3.43 -38.60 33.75
C THR A 686 -2.93 -39.42 32.52
N LEU A 687 -2.09 -38.74 31.74
CA LEU A 687 -1.07 -39.20 30.77
C LEU A 687 -1.64 -39.47 29.34
N GLN A 688 -1.00 -39.03 28.27
CA GLN A 688 0.40 -38.88 27.85
C GLN A 688 0.36 -38.09 26.53
N GLU A 689 1.10 -37.01 26.35
CA GLU A 689 2.43 -36.95 25.68
C GLU A 689 2.65 -37.94 24.53
N THR A 690 2.97 -37.45 23.39
CA THR A 690 4.16 -37.45 22.54
C THR A 690 3.84 -37.37 21.05
N ALA A 691 4.47 -36.42 20.44
CA ALA A 691 5.29 -36.40 19.24
C ALA A 691 4.72 -37.03 17.92
N LEU A 692 4.51 -36.19 16.94
CA LEU A 692 5.30 -36.11 15.71
C LEU A 692 5.00 -34.80 15.00
#